data_00648c59f4d50cf51fd47269e80a38bf
#
_entry.id   00648c59f4d50cf51fd47269e80a38bf
#
_cell.length_a   1.000
_cell.length_b   1.000
_cell.length_c   1.000
_cell.angle_alpha   90.00
_cell.angle_beta   90.00
_cell.angle_gamma   90.00
#
_symmetry.space_group_name_H-M   'P 1'
#
loop_
_entity.id
_entity.type
_entity.pdbx_description
1 polymer ?
#
loop_
_entity_poly.entity_id
_entity_poly.type
_entity_poly.pdbx_seq_one_letter_code
_entity_poly.pdbx_strand_id
1 'polypeptide(L)'
;PQPTPAPQPTPAPQPTPAPQPTPAPQPTPAPGNSGSSTSSPVTEVTSSYTELAASSGTRITSGASPSSYLAAMGFASTTGTSLFDHPSGLASDGTNLILVDRGNNRILVWKTAPTSASAAPDFVLCQQNTTSATSGNSLSQCNWPSDAVVTSTGKLLVADSDNNRILVWSSMPTTTGASASYAIDLGADAWPWGIWSDGTRVVASMAGKSRLSFWNTFPTTGSESPSFSIDGSSSTCIGTPRGLVSNGTVLMTGDHNGKCGEEKGIHVYTSFPTSASTKPNYMIVPADSNYAWPMGSFDRTTNKAYLLSRTLEEFTSFPSTKPAGRQLASKTDFEGGDGGDVEVINGHMYVTEYNGNRVSVFKGIPSSTATPDFYLGLSSTVLTNSVENTLETNYLITNPQVATLDGAMAINSDFDRAIYVWKKIPATSGAKPDLVWTMQNQNDPNPLLAMDFQPDSSDTGKLGGKSIYAVAGEKTFVVWEGIPTSTTSVPILNIKDSIGNITFNMHLRVAVDDKYFYILDGGAKKIYIWVGLPTGKTDSPDFTLTADANRIRSDGKYLVAASLYNSPHILVWSVSTLQSGAEPTGKVAYTMNLPQDAITSGEALYVADTSFHRVLYWSSITSAMSGGAPDAFVGTGSSASDQRPGQSTTELRWPASLWVENGYLWVGERKFGHRIFRYNLG
;
A
#
# COMPACT_ATOMS: atom_id res chain seq x y z
N PRO A 1 38.61 -60.03 -28.37
CA PRO A 1 37.29 -59.50 -28.68
C PRO A 1 36.75 -58.78 -27.44
N GLN A 2 36.40 -57.52 -27.64
CA GLN A 2 35.76 -56.72 -26.61
C GLN A 2 34.29 -57.16 -26.46
N PRO A 3 33.71 -57.19 -25.24
CA PRO A 3 32.31 -57.53 -25.08
C PRO A 3 31.43 -56.41 -25.61
N THR A 4 30.37 -56.83 -26.30
CA THR A 4 29.31 -55.97 -26.84
C THR A 4 28.58 -55.23 -25.74
N PRO A 5 28.33 -53.91 -25.85
CA PRO A 5 27.56 -53.19 -24.85
C PRO A 5 26.11 -53.70 -24.74
N ALA A 6 25.62 -53.79 -23.52
CA ALA A 6 24.23 -54.12 -23.27
C ALA A 6 23.25 -53.06 -23.85
N PRO A 7 22.05 -53.44 -24.33
CA PRO A 7 21.09 -52.49 -24.85
C PRO A 7 20.61 -51.54 -23.77
N GLN A 8 20.54 -50.26 -24.08
CA GLN A 8 19.93 -49.25 -23.18
C GLN A 8 18.43 -49.53 -23.00
N PRO A 9 17.97 -49.34 -21.79
CA PRO A 9 16.53 -49.48 -21.54
C PRO A 9 15.75 -48.37 -22.27
N THR A 10 14.66 -48.78 -22.91
CA THR A 10 13.70 -47.90 -23.59
C THR A 10 13.09 -46.91 -22.55
N PRO A 11 13.01 -45.62 -22.83
CA PRO A 11 12.35 -44.67 -21.94
C PRO A 11 10.87 -45.06 -21.73
N ALA A 12 10.43 -44.96 -20.49
CA ALA A 12 9.02 -45.18 -20.15
C ALA A 12 8.16 -44.07 -20.85
N PRO A 13 6.95 -44.45 -21.31
CA PRO A 13 6.07 -43.44 -21.92
C PRO A 13 5.74 -42.34 -20.94
N GLN A 14 5.85 -41.11 -21.38
CA GLN A 14 5.45 -39.94 -20.60
C GLN A 14 3.96 -40.01 -20.28
N PRO A 15 3.54 -39.71 -19.05
CA PRO A 15 2.13 -39.65 -18.73
C PRO A 15 1.44 -38.57 -19.57
N THR A 16 0.32 -38.91 -20.18
CA THR A 16 -0.54 -37.95 -20.90
C THR A 16 -0.97 -36.84 -19.93
N PRO A 17 -0.87 -35.56 -20.32
CA PRO A 17 -1.36 -34.49 -19.48
C PRO A 17 -2.84 -34.71 -19.12
N ALA A 18 -3.18 -34.52 -17.87
CA ALA A 18 -4.58 -34.54 -17.44
C ALA A 18 -5.36 -33.44 -18.18
N PRO A 19 -6.62 -33.71 -18.57
CA PRO A 19 -7.43 -32.64 -19.19
C PRO A 19 -7.53 -31.45 -18.29
N GLN A 20 -7.24 -30.26 -18.83
CA GLN A 20 -7.40 -29.00 -18.14
C GLN A 20 -8.86 -28.88 -17.65
N PRO A 21 -9.11 -28.52 -16.40
CA PRO A 21 -10.47 -28.28 -15.95
C PRO A 21 -11.08 -27.17 -16.80
N THR A 22 -12.25 -27.39 -17.31
CA THR A 22 -13.06 -26.38 -17.99
C THR A 22 -13.24 -25.19 -17.05
N PRO A 23 -13.01 -23.94 -17.51
CA PRO A 23 -13.27 -22.79 -16.67
C PRO A 23 -14.71 -22.85 -16.13
N ALA A 24 -14.85 -22.61 -14.83
CA ALA A 24 -16.17 -22.48 -14.23
C ALA A 24 -16.92 -21.33 -14.94
N PRO A 25 -18.23 -21.47 -15.18
CA PRO A 25 -18.99 -20.37 -15.77
C PRO A 25 -18.82 -19.14 -14.91
N GLN A 26 -18.44 -18.04 -15.55
CA GLN A 26 -18.39 -16.73 -14.93
C GLN A 26 -19.73 -16.44 -14.27
N PRO A 27 -19.79 -16.02 -13.01
CA PRO A 27 -21.04 -15.63 -12.39
C PRO A 27 -21.69 -14.53 -13.24
N THR A 28 -22.92 -14.76 -13.60
CA THR A 28 -23.76 -13.75 -14.28
C THR A 28 -23.79 -12.53 -13.39
N PRO A 29 -23.52 -11.31 -13.92
CA PRO A 29 -23.67 -10.09 -13.15
C PRO A 29 -25.06 -10.05 -12.53
N ALA A 30 -25.15 -9.65 -11.26
CA ALA A 30 -26.41 -9.40 -10.62
C ALA A 30 -27.21 -8.40 -11.47
N PRO A 31 -28.55 -8.50 -11.55
CA PRO A 31 -29.35 -7.60 -12.36
C PRO A 31 -29.09 -6.17 -11.86
N GLY A 32 -28.39 -5.42 -12.70
CA GLY A 32 -28.09 -4.03 -12.45
C GLY A 32 -29.39 -3.25 -12.30
N ASN A 33 -29.45 -2.47 -11.25
CA ASN A 33 -30.49 -1.47 -11.09
C ASN A 33 -30.38 -0.53 -12.31
N SER A 34 -31.32 -0.65 -13.24
CA SER A 34 -31.37 0.13 -14.47
C SER A 34 -31.88 1.55 -14.18
N GLY A 35 -31.00 2.31 -13.52
CA GLY A 35 -31.07 3.78 -13.53
C GLY A 35 -29.92 4.25 -14.41
N SER A 36 -30.20 4.46 -15.70
CA SER A 36 -29.28 5.10 -16.63
C SER A 36 -29.13 6.57 -16.26
N SER A 37 -28.26 6.89 -15.30
CA SER A 37 -27.65 8.20 -15.24
C SER A 37 -26.28 8.06 -15.89
N THR A 38 -26.11 8.55 -17.10
CA THR A 38 -24.81 8.80 -17.71
C THR A 38 -24.13 9.92 -16.90
N SER A 39 -23.54 9.57 -15.76
CA SER A 39 -22.72 10.52 -15.01
C SER A 39 -21.47 10.81 -15.82
N SER A 40 -21.17 12.07 -16.03
CA SER A 40 -19.91 12.50 -16.63
C SER A 40 -18.74 11.87 -15.86
N PRO A 41 -17.67 11.39 -16.54
CA PRO A 41 -16.48 10.89 -15.86
C PRO A 41 -15.71 11.99 -15.14
N VAL A 42 -16.12 13.24 -15.25
CA VAL A 42 -15.47 14.40 -14.65
C VAL A 42 -16.43 15.19 -13.79
N THR A 43 -15.97 15.54 -12.59
CA THR A 43 -16.69 16.41 -11.65
C THR A 43 -15.92 17.72 -11.49
N GLU A 44 -16.61 18.84 -11.58
CA GLU A 44 -16.06 20.17 -11.31
C GLU A 44 -16.26 20.52 -9.83
N VAL A 45 -15.24 21.13 -9.25
CA VAL A 45 -15.21 21.49 -7.83
C VAL A 45 -15.03 22.98 -7.68
N THR A 46 -15.75 23.58 -6.74
CA THR A 46 -15.51 24.96 -6.36
C THR A 46 -14.22 25.04 -5.55
N SER A 47 -13.19 25.64 -6.14
CA SER A 47 -11.88 25.80 -5.53
C SER A 47 -11.45 27.29 -5.52
N SER A 48 -10.63 27.63 -4.55
CA SER A 48 -10.01 28.94 -4.44
C SER A 48 -8.62 28.79 -3.80
N TYR A 49 -7.58 29.10 -4.54
CA TYR A 49 -6.20 29.01 -4.05
C TYR A 49 -5.30 29.98 -4.81
N THR A 50 -4.15 30.30 -4.19
CA THR A 50 -3.11 31.13 -4.82
C THR A 50 -2.23 30.26 -5.71
N GLU A 51 -1.90 30.76 -6.89
CA GLU A 51 -1.00 30.11 -7.83
C GLU A 51 0.45 30.16 -7.33
N LEU A 52 1.18 29.08 -7.55
CA LEU A 52 2.59 28.96 -7.24
C LEU A 52 3.41 29.78 -8.23
N ALA A 53 4.25 30.68 -7.71
CA ALA A 53 5.23 31.37 -8.53
C ALA A 53 6.35 30.41 -8.95
N ALA A 54 6.82 30.53 -10.20
CA ALA A 54 7.98 29.77 -10.65
C ALA A 54 9.22 30.14 -9.84
N SER A 55 10.11 29.16 -9.64
CA SER A 55 11.44 29.32 -9.05
C SER A 55 12.50 29.02 -10.11
N SER A 56 13.69 29.61 -9.95
CA SER A 56 14.82 29.38 -10.86
C SER A 56 15.84 28.39 -10.30
N GLY A 57 15.58 27.78 -9.16
CA GLY A 57 16.49 26.82 -8.52
C GLY A 57 16.67 25.54 -9.32
N THR A 58 17.81 24.90 -9.17
CA THR A 58 18.19 23.68 -9.89
C THR A 58 18.79 22.60 -8.99
N ARG A 59 19.05 22.90 -7.72
CA ARG A 59 19.73 21.99 -6.79
C ARG A 59 18.93 21.76 -5.53
N ILE A 60 18.89 20.52 -5.09
CA ILE A 60 18.41 20.18 -3.75
C ILE A 60 19.58 20.29 -2.75
N THR A 61 19.29 20.73 -1.55
CA THR A 61 20.26 20.78 -0.45
C THR A 61 20.00 19.61 0.49
N SER A 62 21.08 18.96 0.97
CA SER A 62 20.95 17.86 1.93
C SER A 62 20.20 18.29 3.19
N GLY A 63 19.20 17.49 3.58
CA GLY A 63 18.37 17.75 4.74
C GLY A 63 17.40 18.93 4.56
N ALA A 64 17.18 19.43 3.34
CA ALA A 64 16.19 20.48 3.09
C ALA A 64 14.80 20.03 3.55
N SER A 65 14.09 20.95 4.20
CA SER A 65 12.68 20.76 4.53
C SER A 65 11.80 21.07 3.32
N PRO A 66 10.67 20.37 3.17
CA PRO A 66 9.73 20.69 2.11
C PRO A 66 9.15 22.11 2.31
N SER A 67 8.97 22.82 1.22
CA SER A 67 8.37 24.15 1.22
C SER A 67 6.84 24.12 1.33
N SER A 68 6.25 22.99 0.98
CA SER A 68 4.81 22.74 1.07
C SER A 68 4.57 21.24 1.02
N TYR A 69 3.40 20.81 1.47
CA TYR A 69 2.90 19.47 1.26
C TYR A 69 1.42 19.51 0.95
N LEU A 70 0.97 18.59 0.09
CA LEU A 70 -0.44 18.26 -0.09
C LEU A 70 -0.67 16.99 0.71
N ALA A 71 -1.37 17.11 1.81
CA ALA A 71 -1.67 15.94 2.61
C ALA A 71 -2.76 15.12 1.96
N ALA A 72 -2.49 13.89 1.74
CA ALA A 72 -3.51 12.90 1.63
C ALA A 72 -4.01 12.53 3.03
N MET A 73 -4.96 11.65 3.08
CA MET A 73 -5.59 11.20 4.29
C MET A 73 -4.60 10.63 5.32
N GLY A 74 -4.90 10.78 6.58
CA GLY A 74 -4.12 10.23 7.67
C GLY A 74 -2.95 11.08 8.13
N PHE A 75 -2.68 12.21 7.51
CA PHE A 75 -1.59 13.07 7.92
C PHE A 75 -2.03 14.11 8.94
N ALA A 76 -1.08 14.60 9.76
CA ALA A 76 -1.33 15.55 10.88
C ALA A 76 -2.04 16.86 10.51
N SER A 77 -2.13 17.19 9.24
CA SER A 77 -2.97 18.29 8.76
C SER A 77 -4.46 17.96 8.85
N THR A 78 -4.79 16.70 8.92
CA THR A 78 -6.16 16.23 9.11
C THR A 78 -6.43 16.29 10.59
N THR A 79 -6.99 17.35 11.02
CA THR A 79 -7.26 17.66 12.42
C THR A 79 -8.42 16.86 13.01
N GLY A 80 -8.90 15.81 12.30
CA GLY A 80 -10.03 15.03 12.71
C GLY A 80 -9.67 13.87 13.63
N THR A 81 -10.30 13.77 14.78
CA THR A 81 -10.26 12.60 15.66
C THR A 81 -10.74 11.32 14.95
N SER A 82 -11.43 11.47 13.83
CA SER A 82 -12.07 10.41 13.05
C SER A 82 -11.37 10.12 11.71
N LEU A 83 -10.19 10.66 11.46
CA LEU A 83 -9.42 10.35 10.25
C LEU A 83 -8.35 9.32 10.59
N PHE A 84 -8.57 8.08 10.18
CA PHE A 84 -7.65 6.97 10.42
C PHE A 84 -6.69 6.80 9.26
N ASP A 85 -5.52 6.25 9.55
CA ASP A 85 -4.52 5.87 8.56
C ASP A 85 -4.11 4.41 8.79
N HIS A 86 -4.55 3.52 7.90
CA HIS A 86 -4.29 2.09 7.99
C HIS A 86 -4.64 1.50 9.38
N PRO A 87 -5.89 1.65 9.85
CA PRO A 87 -6.31 1.04 11.10
C PRO A 87 -6.13 -0.47 11.02
N SER A 88 -5.39 -1.04 11.94
CA SER A 88 -4.99 -2.45 11.89
C SER A 88 -5.66 -3.31 12.94
N GLY A 89 -5.30 -3.16 14.21
CA GLY A 89 -5.78 -3.99 15.31
C GLY A 89 -6.99 -3.42 16.02
N LEU A 90 -7.85 -4.29 16.51
CA LEU A 90 -8.95 -4.00 17.40
C LEU A 90 -8.77 -4.78 18.71
N ALA A 91 -9.15 -4.18 19.81
CA ALA A 91 -9.20 -4.89 21.09
C ALA A 91 -10.38 -4.40 21.94
N SER A 92 -10.86 -5.27 22.85
CA SER A 92 -11.92 -4.94 23.79
C SER A 92 -11.78 -5.75 25.07
N ASP A 93 -12.32 -5.22 26.17
CA ASP A 93 -12.59 -5.97 27.39
C ASP A 93 -14.06 -6.45 27.46
N GLY A 94 -14.82 -6.23 26.39
CA GLY A 94 -16.26 -6.46 26.31
C GLY A 94 -17.09 -5.19 26.46
N THR A 95 -16.48 -4.05 26.79
CA THR A 95 -17.13 -2.75 26.96
C THR A 95 -16.47 -1.67 26.12
N ASN A 96 -15.16 -1.54 26.24
CA ASN A 96 -14.35 -0.59 25.48
C ASN A 96 -14.18 -1.03 24.03
N LEU A 97 -13.91 -0.06 23.15
CA LEU A 97 -13.26 -0.34 21.86
C LEU A 97 -11.89 0.33 21.85
N ILE A 98 -10.86 -0.42 21.52
CA ILE A 98 -9.49 0.05 21.28
C ILE A 98 -9.19 -0.16 19.81
N LEU A 99 -8.76 0.90 19.12
CA LEU A 99 -8.38 0.88 17.73
C LEU A 99 -6.90 1.25 17.59
N VAL A 100 -6.15 0.39 16.94
CA VAL A 100 -4.77 0.68 16.53
C VAL A 100 -4.79 1.43 15.21
N ASP A 101 -4.62 2.74 15.27
CA ASP A 101 -4.53 3.65 14.13
C ASP A 101 -3.06 3.75 13.69
N ARG A 102 -2.62 2.71 13.00
CA ARG A 102 -1.23 2.34 12.72
C ARG A 102 -0.44 3.46 12.06
N GLY A 103 -0.94 3.99 10.95
CA GLY A 103 -0.25 5.02 10.18
C GLY A 103 -0.13 6.34 10.93
N ASN A 104 -1.06 6.62 11.84
CA ASN A 104 -1.03 7.78 12.72
C ASN A 104 -0.27 7.56 14.03
N ASN A 105 0.41 6.43 14.20
CA ASN A 105 1.20 6.13 15.40
C ASN A 105 0.43 6.35 16.72
N ARG A 106 -0.84 5.94 16.76
CA ARG A 106 -1.71 6.18 17.92
C ARG A 106 -2.66 5.02 18.18
N ILE A 107 -3.16 5.00 19.41
CA ILE A 107 -4.19 4.06 19.85
C ILE A 107 -5.39 4.90 20.30
N LEU A 108 -6.52 4.74 19.62
CA LEU A 108 -7.76 5.42 19.97
C LEU A 108 -8.61 4.54 20.89
N VAL A 109 -9.20 5.13 21.91
CA VAL A 109 -9.98 4.39 22.91
C VAL A 109 -11.34 5.02 23.11
N TRP A 110 -12.37 4.22 22.94
CA TRP A 110 -13.74 4.50 23.37
C TRP A 110 -14.02 3.69 24.63
N LYS A 111 -14.38 4.35 25.73
CA LYS A 111 -14.75 3.69 27.00
C LYS A 111 -16.02 2.84 26.88
N THR A 112 -16.84 3.19 25.92
CA THR A 112 -18.01 2.40 25.52
C THR A 112 -17.95 2.25 24.00
N ALA A 113 -18.05 1.02 23.50
CA ALA A 113 -18.00 0.75 22.08
C ALA A 113 -19.02 1.62 21.32
N PRO A 114 -18.61 2.34 20.27
CA PRO A 114 -19.43 3.33 19.58
C PRO A 114 -20.61 2.68 18.85
N THR A 115 -21.79 3.27 18.98
CA THR A 115 -23.03 2.82 18.31
C THR A 115 -23.50 3.77 17.22
N SER A 116 -22.70 4.79 16.90
CA SER A 116 -22.97 5.76 15.82
C SER A 116 -21.68 6.27 15.19
N ALA A 117 -21.77 6.72 13.94
CA ALA A 117 -20.63 7.26 13.17
C ALA A 117 -20.01 8.53 13.80
N SER A 118 -20.79 9.29 14.57
CA SER A 118 -20.35 10.54 15.19
C SER A 118 -19.63 10.35 16.54
N ALA A 119 -19.52 9.12 17.03
CA ALA A 119 -18.89 8.86 18.33
C ALA A 119 -17.38 9.09 18.27
N ALA A 120 -16.92 10.16 18.91
CA ALA A 120 -15.49 10.43 19.04
C ALA A 120 -14.83 9.51 20.09
N PRO A 121 -13.54 9.17 19.94
CA PRO A 121 -12.81 8.49 21.00
C PRO A 121 -12.71 9.34 22.25
N ASP A 122 -12.77 8.70 23.43
CA ASP A 122 -12.66 9.37 24.71
C ASP A 122 -11.24 9.87 24.99
N PHE A 123 -10.23 9.14 24.52
CA PHE A 123 -8.82 9.53 24.65
C PHE A 123 -7.92 8.79 23.65
N VAL A 124 -6.68 9.24 23.56
CA VAL A 124 -5.66 8.66 22.70
C VAL A 124 -4.41 8.28 23.52
N LEU A 125 -3.80 7.14 23.17
CA LEU A 125 -2.48 6.73 23.68
C LEU A 125 -1.44 6.86 22.57
N CYS A 126 -0.19 6.86 22.95
CA CYS A 126 0.98 7.08 22.10
C CYS A 126 1.07 8.49 21.50
N GLN A 127 0.10 9.35 21.74
CA GLN A 127 0.08 10.76 21.33
C GLN A 127 -0.40 11.65 22.49
N GLN A 128 -0.02 12.93 22.43
CA GLN A 128 -0.44 13.91 23.43
C GLN A 128 -1.83 14.52 23.16
N ASN A 129 -2.35 14.31 21.96
CA ASN A 129 -3.69 14.72 21.55
C ASN A 129 -4.16 13.89 20.36
N THR A 130 -5.44 14.01 20.02
CA THR A 130 -6.09 13.21 18.95
C THR A 130 -5.74 13.68 17.53
N THR A 131 -4.98 14.74 17.38
CA THR A 131 -4.59 15.28 16.06
C THR A 131 -3.11 15.09 15.74
N SER A 132 -2.34 14.54 16.69
CA SER A 132 -0.92 14.25 16.51
C SER A 132 -0.70 12.85 15.94
N ALA A 133 0.34 12.70 15.11
CA ALA A 133 0.72 11.43 14.48
C ALA A 133 2.25 11.18 14.55
N THR A 134 2.94 11.87 15.44
CA THR A 134 4.41 11.80 15.55
C THR A 134 4.85 10.43 16.07
N SER A 135 5.75 9.77 15.35
CA SER A 135 6.39 8.55 15.83
C SER A 135 7.39 8.81 16.96
N GLY A 136 7.65 7.81 17.79
CA GLY A 136 8.65 7.89 18.83
C GLY A 136 8.80 6.59 19.60
N ASN A 137 9.80 6.54 20.51
CA ASN A 137 10.15 5.33 21.24
C ASN A 137 10.07 5.46 22.77
N SER A 138 9.54 6.55 23.31
CA SER A 138 9.25 6.65 24.74
C SER A 138 8.07 5.74 25.15
N LEU A 139 7.85 5.56 26.44
CA LEU A 139 6.69 4.76 26.91
C LEU A 139 5.33 5.42 26.62
N SER A 140 5.30 6.68 26.20
CA SER A 140 4.08 7.40 25.78
C SER A 140 4.01 7.63 24.28
N GLN A 141 4.84 6.94 23.49
CA GLN A 141 4.90 7.05 22.03
C GLN A 141 4.95 5.67 21.39
N CYS A 142 4.45 5.57 20.16
CA CYS A 142 4.54 4.38 19.31
C CYS A 142 5.22 4.71 17.99
N ASN A 143 5.68 3.68 17.30
CA ASN A 143 6.08 3.75 15.91
C ASN A 143 5.49 2.56 15.15
N TRP A 144 4.52 2.84 14.31
CA TRP A 144 3.81 1.83 13.52
C TRP A 144 3.22 0.69 14.34
N PRO A 145 2.44 0.97 15.39
CA PRO A 145 1.78 -0.09 16.15
C PRO A 145 0.88 -0.92 15.25
N SER A 146 0.77 -2.20 15.47
CA SER A 146 0.02 -3.09 14.57
C SER A 146 -1.18 -3.77 15.21
N ASP A 147 -1.10 -4.10 16.48
CA ASP A 147 -2.11 -4.88 17.17
C ASP A 147 -2.18 -4.51 18.64
N ALA A 148 -3.31 -4.81 19.28
CA ALA A 148 -3.52 -4.60 20.68
C ALA A 148 -4.32 -5.76 21.30
N VAL A 149 -4.16 -5.98 22.60
CA VAL A 149 -5.00 -6.92 23.34
C VAL A 149 -5.29 -6.38 24.74
N VAL A 150 -6.55 -6.52 25.18
CA VAL A 150 -6.95 -6.30 26.56
C VAL A 150 -7.10 -7.65 27.24
N THR A 151 -6.31 -7.86 28.30
CA THR A 151 -6.35 -9.11 29.06
C THR A 151 -7.57 -9.20 29.95
N SER A 152 -7.92 -10.40 30.39
CA SER A 152 -8.98 -10.65 31.38
C SER A 152 -8.71 -9.98 32.75
N THR A 153 -7.46 -9.57 32.99
CA THR A 153 -7.03 -8.86 34.20
C THR A 153 -6.97 -7.35 34.02
N GLY A 154 -7.46 -6.82 32.89
CA GLY A 154 -7.54 -5.39 32.59
C GLY A 154 -6.22 -4.72 32.22
N LYS A 155 -5.23 -5.50 31.76
CA LYS A 155 -3.99 -4.95 31.20
C LYS A 155 -4.17 -4.72 29.70
N LEU A 156 -3.56 -3.66 29.20
CA LEU A 156 -3.48 -3.39 27.74
C LEU A 156 -2.05 -3.67 27.26
N LEU A 157 -1.94 -4.43 26.20
CA LEU A 157 -0.69 -4.67 25.48
C LEU A 157 -0.84 -4.14 24.05
N VAL A 158 0.24 -3.56 23.50
CA VAL A 158 0.28 -3.04 22.14
C VAL A 158 1.58 -3.51 21.46
N ALA A 159 1.45 -4.13 20.30
CA ALA A 159 2.59 -4.46 19.43
C ALA A 159 3.08 -3.17 18.76
N ASP A 160 4.19 -2.64 19.22
CA ASP A 160 4.84 -1.43 18.73
C ASP A 160 5.94 -1.80 17.72
N SER A 161 5.50 -2.04 16.47
CA SER A 161 6.22 -2.84 15.46
C SER A 161 7.59 -2.29 15.11
N ASP A 162 7.70 -1.02 14.72
CA ASP A 162 8.97 -0.46 14.28
C ASP A 162 9.91 -0.12 15.46
N ASN A 163 9.38 -0.12 16.66
CA ASN A 163 10.21 -0.07 17.87
C ASN A 163 10.62 -1.44 18.39
N ASN A 164 10.22 -2.53 17.71
CA ASN A 164 10.59 -3.92 18.06
C ASN A 164 10.24 -4.30 19.49
N ARG A 165 9.09 -3.86 20.01
CA ARG A 165 8.69 -4.07 21.40
C ARG A 165 7.19 -4.26 21.57
N ILE A 166 6.78 -4.69 22.76
CA ILE A 166 5.40 -4.67 23.22
C ILE A 166 5.29 -3.65 24.34
N LEU A 167 4.43 -2.64 24.19
CA LEU A 167 4.08 -1.73 25.28
C LEU A 167 3.05 -2.39 26.19
N VAL A 168 3.20 -2.23 27.49
CA VAL A 168 2.33 -2.81 28.50
C VAL A 168 1.84 -1.74 29.48
N TRP A 169 0.53 -1.55 29.55
CA TRP A 169 -0.14 -0.83 30.63
C TRP A 169 -0.66 -1.85 31.62
N SER A 170 -0.20 -1.78 32.89
CA SER A 170 -0.56 -2.73 33.92
C SER A 170 -2.04 -2.64 34.38
N SER A 171 -2.74 -1.59 33.99
CA SER A 171 -4.18 -1.41 34.07
C SER A 171 -4.65 -0.58 32.89
N MET A 172 -5.92 -0.71 32.52
CA MET A 172 -6.49 0.06 31.40
C MET A 172 -6.29 1.57 31.64
N PRO A 173 -5.63 2.30 30.72
CA PRO A 173 -5.47 3.74 30.85
C PRO A 173 -6.82 4.46 30.82
N THR A 174 -6.87 5.67 31.35
CA THR A 174 -8.11 6.47 31.44
C THR A 174 -7.97 7.87 30.84
N THR A 175 -6.75 8.27 30.44
CA THR A 175 -6.45 9.63 29.98
C THR A 175 -5.55 9.63 28.77
N THR A 176 -5.68 10.68 27.94
CA THR A 176 -4.81 10.93 26.80
C THR A 176 -3.33 11.02 27.22
N GLY A 177 -2.45 10.44 26.41
CA GLY A 177 -1.01 10.47 26.59
C GLY A 177 -0.49 9.61 27.75
N ALA A 178 -1.34 8.79 28.37
CA ALA A 178 -0.91 7.92 29.45
C ALA A 178 0.24 7.00 29.01
N SER A 179 1.36 7.05 29.73
CA SER A 179 2.52 6.22 29.45
C SER A 179 2.27 4.75 29.76
N ALA A 180 2.83 3.85 28.95
CA ALA A 180 2.92 2.44 29.30
C ALA A 180 3.71 2.27 30.61
N SER A 181 3.38 1.21 31.36
CA SER A 181 4.08 0.88 32.61
C SER A 181 5.51 0.42 32.33
N TYR A 182 5.69 -0.33 31.26
CA TYR A 182 6.98 -0.83 30.77
C TYR A 182 6.82 -1.31 29.30
N ALA A 183 7.94 -1.69 28.69
CA ALA A 183 7.98 -2.33 27.39
C ALA A 183 8.70 -3.68 27.48
N ILE A 184 8.23 -4.69 26.75
CA ILE A 184 8.92 -5.94 26.53
C ILE A 184 9.76 -5.76 25.26
N ASP A 185 11.09 -5.75 25.39
CA ASP A 185 12.02 -5.68 24.27
C ASP A 185 12.11 -7.03 23.55
N LEU A 186 11.86 -7.02 22.24
CA LEU A 186 11.90 -8.22 21.40
C LEU A 186 13.21 -8.35 20.61
N GLY A 187 14.11 -7.39 20.80
CA GLY A 187 15.39 -7.27 20.09
C GLY A 187 15.23 -6.80 18.64
N ALA A 188 16.35 -6.37 18.05
CA ALA A 188 16.38 -5.84 16.69
C ALA A 188 15.68 -6.76 15.68
N ASP A 189 15.07 -6.16 14.66
CA ASP A 189 14.40 -6.84 13.55
C ASP A 189 13.23 -7.77 13.96
N ALA A 190 12.70 -7.62 15.16
CA ALA A 190 11.58 -8.44 15.61
C ALA A 190 10.30 -8.10 14.83
N TRP A 191 10.03 -6.81 14.64
CA TRP A 191 8.86 -6.29 13.94
C TRP A 191 7.58 -7.04 14.34
N PRO A 192 7.17 -6.94 15.63
CA PRO A 192 5.97 -7.64 16.11
C PRO A 192 4.75 -7.15 15.33
N TRP A 193 3.92 -8.10 14.87
CA TRP A 193 2.69 -7.74 14.17
C TRP A 193 1.46 -8.04 15.03
N GLY A 194 1.28 -9.29 15.43
CA GLY A 194 0.17 -9.73 16.25
C GLY A 194 0.60 -9.98 17.70
N ILE A 195 -0.34 -9.76 18.61
CA ILE A 195 -0.18 -10.06 20.02
C ILE A 195 -1.44 -10.70 20.60
N TRP A 196 -1.25 -11.69 21.46
CA TRP A 196 -2.32 -12.31 22.20
C TRP A 196 -1.94 -12.53 23.66
N SER A 197 -2.93 -12.42 24.56
CA SER A 197 -2.73 -12.73 25.98
C SER A 197 -4.07 -13.05 26.65
N ASP A 198 -4.06 -14.05 27.54
CA ASP A 198 -5.15 -14.35 28.48
C ASP A 198 -4.94 -13.74 29.89
N GLY A 199 -3.89 -12.93 30.05
CA GLY A 199 -3.50 -12.35 31.33
C GLY A 199 -2.51 -13.20 32.14
N THR A 200 -2.29 -14.45 31.74
CA THR A 200 -1.27 -15.37 32.28
C THR A 200 -0.18 -15.63 31.27
N ARG A 201 -0.56 -15.92 30.03
CA ARG A 201 0.35 -16.18 28.91
C ARG A 201 0.38 -14.98 27.97
N VAL A 202 1.50 -14.83 27.26
CA VAL A 202 1.63 -13.87 26.16
C VAL A 202 2.19 -14.60 24.94
N VAL A 203 1.68 -14.29 23.75
CA VAL A 203 2.23 -14.71 22.48
C VAL A 203 2.43 -13.48 21.61
N ALA A 204 3.57 -13.41 20.92
CA ALA A 204 3.84 -12.39 19.93
C ALA A 204 4.28 -13.03 18.61
N SER A 205 3.71 -12.58 17.50
CA SER A 205 4.21 -12.88 16.17
C SER A 205 5.28 -11.88 15.80
N MET A 206 6.49 -12.36 15.52
CA MET A 206 7.63 -11.54 15.10
C MET A 206 7.84 -11.74 13.60
N ALA A 207 7.18 -10.91 12.80
CA ALA A 207 7.18 -11.04 11.35
C ALA A 207 8.58 -10.89 10.75
N GLY A 208 9.40 -9.98 11.29
CA GLY A 208 10.77 -9.77 10.85
C GLY A 208 11.72 -10.94 11.14
N LYS A 209 11.44 -11.72 12.18
CA LYS A 209 12.23 -12.90 12.57
C LYS A 209 11.63 -14.23 12.08
N SER A 210 10.50 -14.22 11.39
CA SER A 210 9.76 -15.45 11.05
C SER A 210 9.52 -16.32 12.28
N ARG A 211 8.92 -15.75 13.35
CA ARG A 211 8.92 -16.41 14.68
C ARG A 211 7.61 -16.13 15.43
N LEU A 212 7.13 -17.13 16.18
CA LEU A 212 6.18 -16.96 17.27
C LEU A 212 6.90 -17.12 18.61
N SER A 213 6.77 -16.15 19.51
CA SER A 213 7.39 -16.20 20.85
C SER A 213 6.33 -16.32 21.91
N PHE A 214 6.56 -17.20 22.88
CA PHE A 214 5.62 -17.61 23.92
C PHE A 214 6.18 -17.33 25.31
N TRP A 215 5.43 -16.61 26.13
CA TRP A 215 5.66 -16.47 27.57
C TRP A 215 4.57 -17.24 28.31
N ASN A 216 4.92 -18.32 29.00
CA ASN A 216 3.98 -19.12 29.77
C ASN A 216 3.55 -18.43 31.08
N THR A 217 4.34 -17.46 31.51
CA THR A 217 4.03 -16.54 32.63
C THR A 217 4.08 -15.12 32.10
N PHE A 218 3.10 -14.32 32.49
CA PHE A 218 3.00 -12.94 32.03
C PHE A 218 4.23 -12.14 32.45
N PRO A 219 4.98 -11.51 31.52
CA PRO A 219 6.13 -10.67 31.82
C PRO A 219 5.71 -9.46 32.68
N THR A 220 6.48 -9.14 33.71
CA THR A 220 6.14 -8.08 34.68
C THR A 220 7.10 -6.89 34.69
N THR A 221 8.29 -7.09 34.14
CA THR A 221 9.34 -6.05 34.10
C THR A 221 9.76 -5.70 32.67
N GLY A 222 9.38 -6.52 31.69
CA GLY A 222 9.78 -6.37 30.28
C GLY A 222 11.15 -6.96 29.93
N SER A 223 11.91 -7.48 30.91
CA SER A 223 13.21 -8.13 30.68
C SER A 223 13.12 -9.65 30.59
N GLU A 224 11.96 -10.22 30.75
CA GLU A 224 11.73 -11.65 30.74
C GLU A 224 11.80 -12.22 29.32
N SER A 225 12.67 -13.19 29.12
CA SER A 225 12.76 -13.92 27.85
C SER A 225 11.54 -14.81 27.62
N PRO A 226 11.20 -15.10 26.34
CA PRO A 226 10.17 -16.10 26.01
C PRO A 226 10.50 -17.46 26.65
N SER A 227 9.48 -18.18 27.12
CA SER A 227 9.61 -19.55 27.61
C SER A 227 10.07 -20.49 26.50
N PHE A 228 9.61 -20.25 25.30
CA PHE A 228 10.07 -20.90 24.06
C PHE A 228 9.64 -20.05 22.84
N SER A 229 10.19 -20.39 21.68
CA SER A 229 9.78 -19.80 20.40
C SER A 229 9.66 -20.87 19.32
N ILE A 230 8.68 -20.71 18.42
CA ILE A 230 8.56 -21.50 17.20
C ILE A 230 9.17 -20.71 16.07
N ASP A 231 10.36 -21.12 15.63
CA ASP A 231 11.09 -20.50 14.53
C ASP A 231 10.60 -21.01 13.17
N GLY A 232 10.62 -20.13 12.20
CA GLY A 232 10.13 -20.40 10.84
C GLY A 232 11.01 -21.39 10.09
N SER A 233 10.43 -22.51 9.70
CA SER A 233 11.08 -23.56 8.92
C SER A 233 10.04 -24.38 8.14
N SER A 234 10.49 -25.24 7.22
CA SER A 234 9.61 -26.24 6.59
C SER A 234 9.04 -27.27 7.58
N SER A 235 9.63 -27.40 8.76
CA SER A 235 9.12 -28.30 9.81
C SER A 235 8.06 -27.66 10.71
N THR A 236 8.07 -26.36 10.87
CA THR A 236 7.12 -25.58 11.69
C THR A 236 6.08 -24.81 10.86
N CYS A 237 6.28 -24.76 9.55
CA CYS A 237 5.45 -24.04 8.55
C CYS A 237 5.50 -22.50 8.63
N ILE A 238 5.99 -21.90 9.68
CA ILE A 238 6.00 -20.46 9.88
C ILE A 238 6.91 -19.76 8.86
N GLY A 239 6.40 -18.74 8.20
CA GLY A 239 7.12 -17.87 7.27
C GLY A 239 7.20 -16.43 7.76
N THR A 240 6.16 -15.65 7.53
CA THR A 240 6.04 -14.25 8.00
C THR A 240 4.75 -14.13 8.80
N PRO A 241 4.74 -14.54 10.08
CA PRO A 241 3.55 -14.58 10.89
C PRO A 241 3.05 -13.15 11.17
N ARG A 242 1.74 -12.96 11.08
CA ARG A 242 1.04 -11.66 11.22
C ARG A 242 0.06 -11.73 12.40
N GLY A 243 -1.23 -11.62 12.15
CA GLY A 243 -2.26 -11.62 13.18
C GLY A 243 -2.24 -12.87 14.07
N LEU A 244 -2.66 -12.71 15.31
CA LEU A 244 -2.82 -13.79 16.28
C LEU A 244 -4.26 -13.79 16.81
N VAL A 245 -4.90 -14.95 16.77
CA VAL A 245 -6.26 -15.16 17.25
C VAL A 245 -6.30 -16.38 18.15
N SER A 246 -6.81 -16.25 19.37
CA SER A 246 -6.86 -17.41 20.29
C SER A 246 -7.97 -17.25 21.33
N ASN A 247 -8.57 -18.38 21.72
CA ASN A 247 -9.45 -18.49 22.89
C ASN A 247 -8.75 -19.14 24.10
N GLY A 248 -7.41 -19.27 24.03
CA GLY A 248 -6.62 -19.93 25.06
C GLY A 248 -6.46 -21.46 24.88
N THR A 249 -7.25 -22.06 24.03
CA THR A 249 -7.15 -23.49 23.63
C THR A 249 -6.66 -23.61 22.20
N VAL A 250 -7.34 -22.96 21.26
CA VAL A 250 -6.95 -22.87 19.86
C VAL A 250 -6.08 -21.63 19.68
N LEU A 251 -5.00 -21.74 18.93
CA LEU A 251 -4.23 -20.60 18.46
C LEU A 251 -4.22 -20.60 16.93
N MET A 252 -4.46 -19.45 16.35
CA MET A 252 -4.34 -19.21 14.92
C MET A 252 -3.36 -18.06 14.65
N THR A 253 -2.61 -18.17 13.57
CA THR A 253 -1.79 -17.05 13.07
C THR A 253 -1.92 -16.93 11.55
N GLY A 254 -2.17 -15.72 11.07
CA GLY A 254 -2.03 -15.40 9.66
C GLY A 254 -0.58 -15.45 9.24
N ASP A 255 -0.27 -16.07 8.12
CA ASP A 255 1.10 -16.17 7.60
C ASP A 255 1.16 -15.73 6.15
N HIS A 256 2.02 -14.76 5.86
CA HIS A 256 2.15 -14.19 4.52
C HIS A 256 3.05 -15.03 3.61
N ASN A 257 3.99 -15.80 4.16
CA ASN A 257 4.97 -16.62 3.44
C ASN A 257 5.20 -17.96 4.12
N GLY A 258 4.12 -18.71 4.38
CA GLY A 258 4.19 -20.03 5.00
C GLY A 258 5.14 -20.99 4.26
N LYS A 259 5.84 -21.85 4.99
CA LYS A 259 6.92 -22.69 4.45
C LYS A 259 6.55 -24.15 4.23
N CYS A 260 5.26 -24.50 4.26
CA CYS A 260 4.75 -25.89 4.14
C CYS A 260 3.86 -26.10 2.92
N GLY A 261 4.27 -25.63 1.76
CA GLY A 261 3.59 -25.91 0.48
C GLY A 261 2.48 -24.93 0.13
N GLU A 262 1.73 -24.38 1.08
CA GLU A 262 0.80 -23.28 0.89
C GLU A 262 1.46 -22.01 1.46
N GLU A 263 1.78 -21.06 0.59
CA GLU A 263 2.62 -19.90 0.97
C GLU A 263 1.88 -18.86 1.81
N LYS A 264 0.54 -18.82 1.74
CA LYS A 264 -0.29 -17.82 2.41
C LYS A 264 -1.52 -18.47 3.02
N GLY A 265 -1.82 -18.14 4.27
CA GLY A 265 -2.98 -18.70 4.95
C GLY A 265 -2.93 -18.51 6.46
N ILE A 266 -3.88 -19.16 7.12
CA ILE A 266 -4.02 -19.16 8.57
C ILE A 266 -3.55 -20.50 9.10
N HIS A 267 -2.44 -20.52 9.79
CA HIS A 267 -2.00 -21.72 10.51
C HIS A 267 -2.87 -21.92 11.75
N VAL A 268 -3.43 -23.09 11.90
CA VAL A 268 -4.32 -23.46 13.01
C VAL A 268 -3.66 -24.51 13.89
N TYR A 269 -3.52 -24.16 15.16
CA TYR A 269 -3.14 -25.05 16.24
C TYR A 269 -4.39 -25.36 17.05
N THR A 270 -4.94 -26.57 16.94
CA THR A 270 -6.18 -26.96 17.62
C THR A 270 -6.00 -27.20 19.12
N SER A 271 -4.75 -27.21 19.58
CA SER A 271 -4.37 -27.11 20.98
C SER A 271 -3.24 -26.09 21.10
N PHE A 272 -3.25 -25.33 22.19
CA PHE A 272 -2.28 -24.25 22.40
C PHE A 272 -0.86 -24.81 22.39
N PRO A 273 0.09 -24.24 21.63
CA PRO A 273 1.47 -24.70 21.55
C PRO A 273 2.18 -24.71 22.90
N THR A 274 2.95 -25.75 23.16
CA THR A 274 3.70 -25.94 24.41
C THR A 274 5.21 -26.15 24.22
N SER A 275 5.67 -26.19 22.96
CA SER A 275 7.09 -26.38 22.65
C SER A 275 7.48 -25.75 21.31
N ALA A 276 8.79 -25.51 21.14
CA ALA A 276 9.36 -24.96 19.92
C ALA A 276 9.18 -25.83 18.66
N SER A 277 8.89 -27.12 18.81
CA SER A 277 8.66 -28.05 17.72
C SER A 277 7.19 -28.23 17.35
N THR A 278 6.28 -27.51 18.01
CA THR A 278 4.84 -27.62 17.73
C THR A 278 4.55 -27.16 16.31
N LYS A 279 3.78 -27.96 15.57
CA LYS A 279 3.33 -27.68 14.20
C LYS A 279 1.85 -27.30 14.18
N PRO A 280 1.40 -26.50 13.22
CA PRO A 280 -0.03 -26.33 12.99
C PRO A 280 -0.66 -27.67 12.58
N ASN A 281 -1.91 -27.88 12.96
CA ASN A 281 -2.67 -29.08 12.58
C ASN A 281 -3.10 -29.01 11.10
N TYR A 282 -3.42 -27.80 10.63
CA TYR A 282 -3.78 -27.53 9.23
C TYR A 282 -3.67 -26.03 8.96
N MET A 283 -3.81 -25.66 7.68
CA MET A 283 -3.88 -24.29 7.22
C MET A 283 -5.26 -24.02 6.60
N ILE A 284 -5.86 -22.89 6.93
CA ILE A 284 -7.02 -22.32 6.22
C ILE A 284 -6.47 -21.36 5.18
N VAL A 285 -6.78 -21.62 3.91
CA VAL A 285 -6.48 -20.73 2.80
C VAL A 285 -7.73 -19.89 2.53
N PRO A 286 -7.70 -18.57 2.68
CA PRO A 286 -8.81 -17.72 2.30
C PRO A 286 -9.21 -17.94 0.83
N ALA A 287 -10.48 -17.77 0.51
CA ALA A 287 -11.01 -17.97 -0.85
C ALA A 287 -10.29 -17.08 -1.91
N ASP A 288 -9.75 -15.95 -1.48
CA ASP A 288 -8.87 -15.12 -2.28
C ASP A 288 -7.42 -15.29 -1.79
N SER A 289 -6.69 -16.20 -2.44
CA SER A 289 -5.36 -16.67 -2.03
C SER A 289 -4.24 -15.61 -2.08
N ASN A 290 -4.53 -14.37 -2.50
CA ASN A 290 -3.49 -13.37 -2.72
C ASN A 290 -3.04 -12.63 -1.46
N TYR A 291 -3.78 -12.69 -0.35
CA TYR A 291 -3.41 -12.02 0.90
C TYR A 291 -3.73 -12.88 2.13
N ALA A 292 -2.73 -13.06 2.96
CA ALA A 292 -2.86 -13.74 4.22
C ALA A 292 -2.28 -12.89 5.35
N TRP A 293 -3.07 -11.89 5.77
CA TRP A 293 -2.86 -11.21 7.04
C TRP A 293 -4.06 -11.38 7.95
N PRO A 294 -4.73 -12.54 7.95
CA PRO A 294 -5.95 -12.63 8.67
C PRO A 294 -5.71 -12.32 10.14
N MET A 295 -6.47 -11.37 10.60
CA MET A 295 -6.66 -11.05 11.98
C MET A 295 -8.12 -11.31 12.33
N GLY A 296 -8.46 -11.25 13.57
CA GLY A 296 -9.82 -11.43 14.03
C GLY A 296 -9.87 -11.80 15.50
N SER A 297 -11.03 -12.16 15.98
CA SER A 297 -11.21 -12.50 17.36
C SER A 297 -12.14 -13.71 17.57
N PHE A 298 -12.09 -14.24 18.79
CA PHE A 298 -13.14 -15.11 19.31
C PHE A 298 -14.16 -14.25 20.05
N ASP A 299 -15.42 -14.35 19.64
CA ASP A 299 -16.53 -13.78 20.41
C ASP A 299 -16.55 -14.40 21.80
N ARG A 300 -16.39 -13.57 22.80
CA ARG A 300 -16.29 -13.95 24.22
C ARG A 300 -17.54 -14.66 24.75
N THR A 301 -18.70 -14.42 24.12
CA THR A 301 -20.00 -14.98 24.52
C THR A 301 -20.28 -16.31 23.87
N THR A 302 -20.05 -16.41 22.55
CA THR A 302 -20.41 -17.58 21.74
C THR A 302 -19.24 -18.52 21.48
N ASN A 303 -18.00 -18.07 21.75
CA ASN A 303 -16.75 -18.75 21.42
C ASN A 303 -16.62 -19.11 19.91
N LYS A 304 -17.31 -18.36 19.04
CA LYS A 304 -17.10 -18.43 17.61
C LYS A 304 -15.91 -17.55 17.21
N ALA A 305 -15.15 -18.00 16.23
CA ALA A 305 -14.09 -17.18 15.68
C ALA A 305 -14.60 -16.44 14.45
N TYR A 306 -14.21 -15.18 14.34
CA TYR A 306 -14.40 -14.33 13.18
C TYR A 306 -13.04 -13.96 12.64
N LEU A 307 -12.79 -14.29 11.38
CA LEU A 307 -11.51 -14.08 10.72
C LEU A 307 -11.73 -13.23 9.47
N LEU A 308 -10.92 -12.21 9.33
CA LEU A 308 -10.90 -11.34 8.16
C LEU A 308 -9.58 -11.50 7.42
N SER A 309 -9.67 -11.83 6.15
CA SER A 309 -8.61 -11.63 5.17
C SER A 309 -9.12 -10.61 4.14
N ARG A 310 -9.65 -11.07 3.03
CA ARG A 310 -10.51 -10.29 2.11
C ARG A 310 -11.96 -10.71 2.22
N THR A 311 -12.19 -11.85 2.85
CA THR A 311 -13.50 -12.40 3.16
C THR A 311 -13.61 -12.48 4.66
N LEU A 312 -14.72 -12.00 5.21
CA LEU A 312 -15.06 -12.15 6.61
C LEU A 312 -15.76 -13.51 6.78
N GLU A 313 -15.19 -14.38 7.61
CA GLU A 313 -15.68 -15.74 7.82
C GLU A 313 -15.92 -16.04 9.29
N GLU A 314 -17.00 -16.77 9.58
CA GLU A 314 -17.33 -17.30 10.91
C GLU A 314 -16.97 -18.79 11.00
N PHE A 315 -16.30 -19.16 12.07
CA PHE A 315 -15.99 -20.55 12.41
C PHE A 315 -16.58 -20.91 13.77
N THR A 316 -17.35 -22.01 13.81
CA THR A 316 -18.02 -22.45 15.04
C THR A 316 -17.25 -23.53 15.79
N SER A 317 -16.28 -24.18 15.15
CA SER A 317 -15.45 -25.21 15.74
C SER A 317 -14.12 -25.36 15.00
N PHE A 318 -13.14 -25.92 15.70
CA PHE A 318 -11.81 -26.21 15.14
C PHE A 318 -11.47 -27.68 15.39
N PRO A 319 -12.02 -28.62 14.55
CA PRO A 319 -11.68 -30.03 14.61
C PRO A 319 -10.22 -30.25 14.18
N SER A 320 -9.73 -31.49 14.30
CA SER A 320 -8.38 -31.88 13.85
C SER A 320 -8.16 -31.76 12.34
N THR A 321 -9.23 -31.63 11.59
CA THR A 321 -9.24 -31.43 10.13
C THR A 321 -9.82 -30.06 9.79
N LYS A 322 -9.40 -29.50 8.65
CA LYS A 322 -9.78 -28.17 8.16
C LYS A 322 -11.30 -27.98 8.14
N PRO A 323 -11.87 -27.04 8.92
CA PRO A 323 -13.30 -26.75 8.88
C PRO A 323 -13.64 -25.86 7.70
N ALA A 324 -14.91 -25.84 7.30
CA ALA A 324 -15.44 -24.80 6.40
C ALA A 324 -15.91 -23.60 7.22
N GLY A 325 -15.47 -22.43 6.85
CA GLY A 325 -15.98 -21.16 7.37
C GLY A 325 -17.32 -20.78 6.74
N ARG A 326 -18.18 -20.12 7.49
CA ARG A 326 -19.38 -19.47 6.94
C ARG A 326 -19.01 -18.05 6.54
N GLN A 327 -19.09 -17.75 5.26
CA GLN A 327 -18.84 -16.41 4.76
C GLN A 327 -19.93 -15.44 5.24
N LEU A 328 -19.52 -14.32 5.81
CA LEU A 328 -20.38 -13.23 6.28
C LEU A 328 -20.39 -12.05 5.31
N ALA A 329 -19.21 -11.73 4.77
CA ALA A 329 -19.03 -10.64 3.81
C ALA A 329 -17.83 -10.93 2.90
N SER A 330 -17.76 -10.32 1.73
CA SER A 330 -16.68 -10.46 0.76
C SER A 330 -15.88 -9.17 0.61
N LYS A 331 -14.76 -9.21 -0.12
CA LYS A 331 -13.95 -8.02 -0.39
C LYS A 331 -14.70 -6.88 -1.09
N THR A 332 -15.78 -7.18 -1.79
CA THR A 332 -16.64 -6.17 -2.44
C THR A 332 -17.48 -5.39 -1.44
N ASP A 333 -17.63 -5.90 -0.24
CA ASP A 333 -18.35 -5.25 0.85
C ASP A 333 -17.38 -4.41 1.73
N PHE A 334 -16.07 -4.62 1.58
CA PHE A 334 -15.00 -3.91 2.29
C PHE A 334 -14.04 -3.29 1.28
N GLU A 335 -14.00 -1.98 1.22
CA GLU A 335 -13.10 -1.28 0.32
C GLU A 335 -11.67 -1.27 0.83
N GLY A 336 -10.72 -1.50 -0.08
CA GLY A 336 -9.32 -1.58 0.26
C GLY A 336 -8.93 -2.78 1.14
N GLY A 337 -9.75 -3.78 1.20
CA GLY A 337 -9.80 -4.92 2.11
C GLY A 337 -8.58 -5.82 2.23
N ASP A 338 -7.41 -5.25 2.47
CA ASP A 338 -6.20 -6.00 2.76
C ASP A 338 -5.85 -5.88 4.24
N GLY A 339 -6.13 -6.95 4.99
CA GLY A 339 -5.65 -7.07 6.36
C GLY A 339 -6.32 -6.11 7.33
N GLY A 340 -7.39 -6.51 7.90
CA GLY A 340 -8.04 -5.84 9.00
C GLY A 340 -8.24 -6.81 10.14
N ASP A 341 -8.80 -6.29 11.19
CA ASP A 341 -9.16 -7.03 12.38
C ASP A 341 -10.66 -7.00 12.61
N VAL A 342 -11.15 -7.93 13.43
CA VAL A 342 -12.57 -8.07 13.77
C VAL A 342 -12.71 -8.19 15.26
N GLU A 343 -13.59 -7.40 15.86
CA GLU A 343 -13.96 -7.53 17.25
C GLU A 343 -15.49 -7.53 17.43
N VAL A 344 -16.01 -8.38 18.31
CA VAL A 344 -17.44 -8.44 18.64
C VAL A 344 -17.67 -7.94 20.06
N ILE A 345 -18.43 -6.86 20.19
CA ILE A 345 -18.70 -6.20 21.47
C ILE A 345 -20.21 -5.98 21.61
N ASN A 346 -20.80 -6.58 22.63
CA ASN A 346 -22.24 -6.44 22.92
C ASN A 346 -23.15 -6.76 21.70
N GLY A 347 -22.75 -7.76 20.90
CA GLY A 347 -23.49 -8.18 19.72
C GLY A 347 -23.29 -7.30 18.49
N HIS A 348 -22.48 -6.24 18.56
CA HIS A 348 -22.04 -5.46 17.42
C HIS A 348 -20.70 -6.00 16.91
N MET A 349 -20.51 -6.01 15.60
CA MET A 349 -19.25 -6.39 14.97
C MET A 349 -18.55 -5.18 14.41
N TYR A 350 -17.28 -5.01 14.77
CA TYR A 350 -16.38 -3.95 14.32
C TYR A 350 -15.31 -4.58 13.43
N VAL A 351 -15.08 -4.02 12.26
CA VAL A 351 -14.15 -4.55 11.26
C VAL A 351 -13.26 -3.42 10.76
N THR A 352 -11.96 -3.52 11.00
CA THR A 352 -11.03 -2.55 10.41
C THR A 352 -10.84 -2.81 8.92
N GLU A 353 -10.93 -1.76 8.14
CA GLU A 353 -10.55 -1.75 6.73
C GLU A 353 -9.21 -1.05 6.59
N TYR A 354 -8.16 -1.84 6.52
CA TYR A 354 -6.78 -1.36 6.57
C TYR A 354 -6.47 -0.31 5.49
N ASN A 355 -6.69 -0.63 4.22
CA ASN A 355 -6.55 0.32 3.13
C ASN A 355 -7.77 1.25 2.97
N GLY A 356 -8.91 0.89 3.54
CA GLY A 356 -10.11 1.70 3.56
C GLY A 356 -10.09 2.83 4.57
N ASN A 357 -9.12 2.82 5.50
CA ASN A 357 -8.91 3.88 6.49
C ASN A 357 -10.15 4.18 7.35
N ARG A 358 -10.88 3.12 7.70
CA ARG A 358 -12.12 3.22 8.47
C ARG A 358 -12.39 1.94 9.26
N VAL A 359 -13.40 1.98 10.10
CA VAL A 359 -13.95 0.79 10.75
C VAL A 359 -15.39 0.63 10.33
N SER A 360 -15.71 -0.49 9.69
CA SER A 360 -17.08 -0.90 9.36
C SER A 360 -17.76 -1.46 10.61
N VAL A 361 -18.97 -1.00 10.91
CA VAL A 361 -19.73 -1.44 12.07
C VAL A 361 -21.07 -2.03 11.68
N PHE A 362 -21.31 -3.26 12.14
CA PHE A 362 -22.58 -3.95 11.98
C PHE A 362 -23.26 -4.03 13.36
N LYS A 363 -24.54 -3.65 13.45
CA LYS A 363 -25.35 -3.70 14.70
C LYS A 363 -25.75 -5.13 15.10
N GLY A 364 -25.27 -6.11 14.39
CA GLY A 364 -25.43 -7.53 14.67
C GLY A 364 -24.37 -8.31 13.90
N ILE A 365 -24.33 -9.63 14.10
CA ILE A 365 -23.49 -10.48 13.27
C ILE A 365 -24.16 -10.65 11.90
N PRO A 366 -23.54 -10.23 10.79
CA PRO A 366 -24.15 -10.33 9.47
C PRO A 366 -24.42 -11.80 9.10
N SER A 367 -25.54 -12.07 8.44
CA SER A 367 -25.94 -13.44 8.03
C SER A 367 -25.50 -13.78 6.61
N SER A 368 -25.23 -12.79 5.80
CA SER A 368 -24.73 -12.89 4.41
C SER A 368 -24.31 -11.49 3.98
N THR A 369 -23.71 -11.32 2.80
CA THR A 369 -23.26 -10.05 2.23
C THR A 369 -24.09 -8.84 2.73
N ALA A 370 -23.68 -8.28 3.84
CA ALA A 370 -24.42 -7.20 4.50
C ALA A 370 -23.59 -5.92 4.39
N THR A 371 -24.26 -4.83 4.06
CA THR A 371 -23.68 -3.50 4.16
C THR A 371 -23.55 -3.12 5.63
N PRO A 372 -22.43 -2.53 6.07
CA PRO A 372 -22.29 -1.98 7.41
C PRO A 372 -23.39 -0.96 7.74
N ASP A 373 -23.82 -0.94 8.99
CA ASP A 373 -24.82 0.02 9.46
C ASP A 373 -24.28 1.46 9.52
N PHE A 374 -22.98 1.58 9.83
CA PHE A 374 -22.26 2.84 9.80
C PHE A 374 -20.74 2.59 9.81
N TYR A 375 -19.99 3.68 9.62
CA TYR A 375 -18.54 3.66 9.64
C TYR A 375 -18.00 4.60 10.71
N LEU A 376 -16.92 4.20 11.37
CA LEU A 376 -16.05 5.12 12.10
C LEU A 376 -14.91 5.51 11.14
N GLY A 377 -14.57 6.78 11.08
CA GLY A 377 -13.64 7.30 10.09
C GLY A 377 -14.36 7.75 8.82
N LEU A 378 -13.82 7.40 7.66
CA LEU A 378 -14.39 7.81 6.38
C LEU A 378 -15.64 7.00 6.03
N SER A 379 -16.61 7.63 5.38
CA SER A 379 -17.79 6.93 4.87
C SER A 379 -17.43 6.09 3.64
N SER A 380 -18.22 5.04 3.36
CA SER A 380 -18.03 4.15 2.20
C SER A 380 -17.97 4.87 0.85
N THR A 381 -18.68 5.99 0.75
CA THR A 381 -18.76 6.78 -0.46
C THR A 381 -17.46 7.45 -0.85
N VAL A 382 -16.49 7.55 0.04
CA VAL A 382 -15.17 8.15 -0.24
C VAL A 382 -14.33 7.28 -1.18
N LEU A 383 -14.44 5.96 -1.07
CA LEU A 383 -13.64 5.05 -1.90
C LEU A 383 -14.40 4.52 -3.13
N THR A 384 -15.72 4.55 -3.10
CA THR A 384 -16.50 3.88 -4.14
C THR A 384 -17.00 4.79 -5.24
N ASN A 385 -17.28 6.06 -5.03
CA ASN A 385 -17.80 6.92 -6.11
C ASN A 385 -18.10 8.37 -5.75
N SER A 386 -17.94 8.84 -4.55
CA SER A 386 -18.25 10.23 -4.32
C SER A 386 -16.98 11.04 -4.14
N VAL A 387 -16.55 11.49 -5.27
CA VAL A 387 -15.63 12.59 -5.43
C VAL A 387 -15.96 13.75 -4.48
N GLU A 388 -17.21 14.01 -4.21
CA GLU A 388 -17.69 15.05 -3.30
C GLU A 388 -17.22 14.82 -1.86
N ASN A 389 -17.32 13.61 -1.33
CA ASN A 389 -16.86 13.32 0.04
C ASN A 389 -15.34 13.32 0.14
N THR A 390 -14.63 12.84 -0.87
CA THR A 390 -13.18 12.90 -0.95
C THR A 390 -12.69 14.35 -0.89
N LEU A 391 -13.40 15.25 -1.55
CA LEU A 391 -13.06 16.67 -1.63
C LEU A 391 -13.34 17.43 -0.32
N GLU A 392 -14.35 17.04 0.41
CA GLU A 392 -14.67 17.61 1.72
C GLU A 392 -13.68 17.18 2.80
N THR A 393 -13.02 16.03 2.66
CA THR A 393 -12.09 15.44 3.63
C THR A 393 -10.60 15.62 3.30
N ASN A 394 -10.21 16.60 2.50
CA ASN A 394 -8.82 16.91 2.14
C ASN A 394 -8.12 15.89 1.23
N TYR A 395 -8.82 15.31 0.27
CA TYR A 395 -8.34 14.37 -0.74
C TYR A 395 -7.93 12.98 -0.21
N LEU A 396 -8.66 11.98 -0.58
CA LEU A 396 -8.18 10.62 -0.48
C LEU A 396 -7.30 10.31 -1.70
N ILE A 397 -6.09 10.86 -1.70
CA ILE A 397 -5.11 10.57 -2.74
C ILE A 397 -4.22 9.42 -2.24
N THR A 398 -4.20 8.33 -2.98
CA THR A 398 -3.42 7.14 -2.64
C THR A 398 -2.32 6.92 -3.67
N ASN A 399 -1.12 6.58 -3.22
CA ASN A 399 0.06 6.40 -4.05
C ASN A 399 0.28 7.54 -5.08
N PRO A 400 0.27 8.81 -4.66
CA PRO A 400 0.14 9.95 -5.54
C PRO A 400 1.31 10.08 -6.51
N GLN A 401 0.97 10.50 -7.73
CA GLN A 401 1.95 10.87 -8.73
C GLN A 401 1.60 12.22 -9.32
N VAL A 402 2.55 13.13 -9.23
CA VAL A 402 2.40 14.49 -9.72
C VAL A 402 2.91 14.57 -11.17
N ALA A 403 2.17 15.30 -11.98
CA ALA A 403 2.61 15.79 -13.28
C ALA A 403 2.16 17.24 -13.44
N THR A 404 3.00 18.10 -14.00
CA THR A 404 2.65 19.49 -14.29
C THR A 404 2.90 19.78 -15.78
N LEU A 405 2.09 20.64 -16.37
CA LEU A 405 2.23 21.05 -17.77
C LEU A 405 1.48 22.37 -18.00
N ASP A 406 2.15 23.32 -18.64
CA ASP A 406 1.56 24.61 -19.02
C ASP A 406 0.87 25.37 -17.86
N GLY A 407 1.44 25.25 -16.65
CA GLY A 407 0.91 25.88 -15.44
C GLY A 407 -0.20 25.11 -14.73
N ALA A 408 -0.72 24.03 -15.29
CA ALA A 408 -1.66 23.14 -14.63
C ALA A 408 -0.94 21.98 -13.91
N MET A 409 -1.62 21.34 -12.96
CA MET A 409 -1.11 20.18 -12.23
C MET A 409 -2.17 19.07 -12.23
N ALA A 410 -1.72 17.85 -12.41
CA ALA A 410 -2.50 16.63 -12.25
C ALA A 410 -1.85 15.70 -11.22
N ILE A 411 -2.67 15.04 -10.41
CA ILE A 411 -2.23 14.02 -9.46
C ILE A 411 -3.08 12.78 -9.67
N ASN A 412 -2.41 11.68 -10.01
CA ASN A 412 -3.09 10.39 -10.05
C ASN A 412 -3.25 9.83 -8.65
N SER A 413 -4.34 9.11 -8.46
CA SER A 413 -4.61 8.31 -7.27
C SER A 413 -5.07 6.92 -7.71
N ASP A 414 -4.42 5.87 -7.23
CA ASP A 414 -4.64 4.52 -7.74
C ASP A 414 -5.86 3.82 -7.14
N PHE A 415 -6.05 3.82 -5.83
CA PHE A 415 -7.15 3.07 -5.20
C PHE A 415 -8.53 3.64 -5.52
N ASP A 416 -8.69 4.94 -5.51
CA ASP A 416 -9.94 5.59 -5.90
C ASP A 416 -10.07 5.78 -7.41
N ARG A 417 -9.07 5.34 -8.18
CA ARG A 417 -9.04 5.37 -9.65
C ARG A 417 -9.39 6.74 -10.21
N ALA A 418 -8.71 7.77 -9.70
CA ALA A 418 -9.01 9.15 -10.03
C ALA A 418 -7.77 9.94 -10.47
N ILE A 419 -8.01 11.00 -11.22
CA ILE A 419 -7.04 12.03 -11.53
C ILE A 419 -7.59 13.35 -11.00
N TYR A 420 -6.87 13.92 -10.05
CA TYR A 420 -7.18 15.24 -9.48
C TYR A 420 -6.45 16.31 -10.25
N VAL A 421 -7.17 17.33 -10.73
CA VAL A 421 -6.62 18.37 -11.60
C VAL A 421 -6.77 19.74 -10.97
N TRP A 422 -5.69 20.49 -10.92
CA TRP A 422 -5.65 21.91 -10.61
C TRP A 422 -5.36 22.68 -11.90
N LYS A 423 -6.22 23.65 -12.25
CA LYS A 423 -6.03 24.53 -13.43
C LYS A 423 -4.77 25.39 -13.33
N LYS A 424 -4.28 25.59 -12.09
CA LYS A 424 -3.05 26.27 -11.75
C LYS A 424 -2.35 25.51 -10.64
N ILE A 425 -1.03 25.52 -10.61
CA ILE A 425 -0.28 24.85 -9.55
C ILE A 425 -0.51 25.60 -8.23
N PRO A 426 -1.00 24.95 -7.15
CA PRO A 426 -1.31 25.63 -5.91
C PRO A 426 -0.04 25.97 -5.11
N ALA A 427 0.01 27.19 -4.57
CA ALA A 427 1.11 27.65 -3.72
C ALA A 427 1.04 27.06 -2.30
N THR A 428 -0.17 26.80 -1.79
CA THR A 428 -0.43 26.39 -0.40
C THR A 428 -0.92 24.95 -0.30
N SER A 429 -0.60 24.33 0.82
CA SER A 429 -1.13 23.01 1.19
C SER A 429 -2.66 23.06 1.36
N GLY A 430 -3.32 21.95 1.09
CA GLY A 430 -4.76 21.81 1.29
C GLY A 430 -5.64 22.44 0.21
N ALA A 431 -5.06 22.97 -0.88
CA ALA A 431 -5.85 23.50 -1.99
C ALA A 431 -6.68 22.39 -2.65
N LYS A 432 -7.98 22.56 -2.73
CA LYS A 432 -8.87 21.62 -3.44
C LYS A 432 -8.58 21.60 -4.94
N PRO A 433 -8.70 20.45 -5.63
CA PRO A 433 -8.61 20.42 -7.09
C PRO A 433 -9.77 21.18 -7.74
N ASP A 434 -9.61 21.58 -8.97
CA ASP A 434 -10.68 22.18 -9.77
C ASP A 434 -11.55 21.12 -10.43
N LEU A 435 -10.94 19.98 -10.77
CA LEU A 435 -11.63 18.87 -11.45
C LEU A 435 -11.15 17.55 -10.88
N VAL A 436 -12.04 16.56 -10.92
CA VAL A 436 -11.70 15.16 -10.67
C VAL A 436 -12.21 14.30 -11.81
N TRP A 437 -11.29 13.55 -12.42
CA TRP A 437 -11.56 12.57 -13.45
C TRP A 437 -11.60 11.18 -12.85
N THR A 438 -12.71 10.45 -13.06
CA THR A 438 -12.88 9.09 -12.56
C THR A 438 -12.51 8.07 -13.63
N MET A 439 -11.56 7.16 -13.32
CA MET A 439 -11.13 6.08 -14.20
C MET A 439 -11.97 4.79 -13.98
N GLN A 440 -13.19 4.91 -13.50
CA GLN A 440 -14.12 3.79 -13.25
C GLN A 440 -15.34 3.80 -14.17
N ASN A 441 -15.24 4.39 -15.33
CA ASN A 441 -16.37 4.54 -16.26
C ASN A 441 -16.22 3.62 -17.47
N GLN A 442 -16.38 2.30 -17.27
CA GLN A 442 -16.28 1.30 -18.32
C GLN A 442 -17.49 1.25 -19.27
N ASN A 443 -18.61 1.83 -18.87
CA ASN A 443 -19.89 1.76 -19.62
C ASN A 443 -20.23 3.04 -20.37
N ASP A 444 -19.30 3.99 -20.50
CA ASP A 444 -19.52 5.19 -21.27
C ASP A 444 -19.73 4.84 -22.75
N PRO A 445 -20.78 5.38 -23.41
CA PRO A 445 -21.01 5.13 -24.84
C PRO A 445 -19.91 5.72 -25.73
N ASN A 446 -19.14 6.69 -25.23
CA ASN A 446 -17.96 7.20 -25.92
C ASN A 446 -16.74 6.31 -25.58
N PRO A 447 -16.18 5.56 -26.56
CA PRO A 447 -15.05 4.66 -26.29
C PRO A 447 -13.80 5.38 -25.77
N LEU A 448 -13.67 6.68 -25.97
CA LEU A 448 -12.55 7.46 -25.41
C LEU A 448 -12.77 7.78 -23.92
N LEU A 449 -14.00 7.77 -23.44
CA LEU A 449 -14.36 8.03 -22.04
C LEU A 449 -14.69 6.75 -21.26
N ALA A 450 -14.74 5.61 -21.93
CA ALA A 450 -14.95 4.29 -21.31
C ALA A 450 -13.64 3.80 -20.62
N MET A 451 -13.29 4.44 -19.53
CA MET A 451 -12.06 4.17 -18.76
C MET A 451 -12.37 3.31 -17.53
N ASP A 452 -11.56 2.28 -17.32
CA ASP A 452 -11.64 1.43 -16.11
C ASP A 452 -10.25 0.85 -15.83
N PHE A 453 -9.43 1.57 -15.07
CA PHE A 453 -8.11 1.12 -14.66
C PHE A 453 -7.58 1.93 -13.47
N GLN A 454 -6.58 1.40 -12.79
CA GLN A 454 -5.81 2.12 -11.77
C GLN A 454 -4.76 3.00 -12.42
N PRO A 455 -4.79 4.34 -12.25
CA PRO A 455 -3.83 5.25 -12.87
C PRO A 455 -2.48 5.23 -12.11
N ASP A 456 -1.68 4.22 -12.37
CA ASP A 456 -0.41 3.95 -11.69
C ASP A 456 0.77 4.79 -12.17
N SER A 457 0.65 5.45 -13.30
CA SER A 457 1.72 6.24 -13.91
C SER A 457 1.15 7.40 -14.69
N SER A 458 1.79 8.56 -14.58
CA SER A 458 1.54 9.69 -15.48
C SER A 458 2.83 10.37 -15.89
N ASP A 459 2.78 11.01 -17.04
CA ASP A 459 3.86 11.85 -17.54
C ASP A 459 3.33 12.95 -18.46
N THR A 460 4.14 13.97 -18.65
CA THR A 460 3.86 15.07 -19.57
C THR A 460 5.08 15.42 -20.41
N GLY A 461 4.84 15.91 -21.60
CA GLY A 461 5.91 16.35 -22.50
C GLY A 461 5.42 17.24 -23.63
N LYS A 462 6.33 17.83 -24.38
CA LYS A 462 6.08 18.60 -25.60
C LYS A 462 6.41 17.75 -26.82
N LEU A 463 5.55 16.78 -27.13
CA LEU A 463 5.78 15.82 -28.22
C LEU A 463 5.33 16.40 -29.57
N GLY A 464 6.29 16.55 -30.48
CA GLY A 464 6.00 17.15 -31.79
C GLY A 464 5.45 18.56 -31.73
N GLY A 465 5.78 19.32 -30.67
CA GLY A 465 5.31 20.68 -30.43
C GLY A 465 3.94 20.77 -29.72
N LYS A 466 3.29 19.64 -29.46
CA LYS A 466 2.02 19.58 -28.73
C LYS A 466 2.28 19.24 -27.26
N SER A 467 1.54 19.89 -26.37
CA SER A 467 1.51 19.51 -24.95
C SER A 467 0.77 18.20 -24.79
N ILE A 468 1.40 17.20 -24.22
CA ILE A 468 0.83 15.87 -24.02
C ILE A 468 0.79 15.56 -22.52
N TYR A 469 -0.34 15.07 -22.08
CA TYR A 469 -0.50 14.42 -20.76
C TYR A 469 -0.95 12.98 -21.00
N ALA A 470 -0.22 12.05 -20.44
CA ALA A 470 -0.50 10.63 -20.57
C ALA A 470 -0.58 9.96 -19.19
N VAL A 471 -1.48 9.01 -19.06
CA VAL A 471 -1.71 8.20 -17.85
C VAL A 471 -1.76 6.74 -18.23
N ALA A 472 -1.13 5.89 -17.45
CA ALA A 472 -1.10 4.44 -17.69
C ALA A 472 -1.28 3.66 -16.37
N GLY A 473 -1.77 2.44 -16.49
CA GLY A 473 -1.89 1.49 -15.39
C GLY A 473 -2.42 0.15 -15.87
N GLU A 474 -2.28 -0.90 -15.12
CA GLU A 474 -2.70 -2.25 -15.52
C GLU A 474 -2.32 -2.59 -16.96
N LYS A 475 -3.30 -2.63 -17.88
CA LYS A 475 -3.13 -2.89 -19.33
C LYS A 475 -3.67 -1.75 -20.20
N THR A 476 -3.82 -0.55 -19.62
CA THR A 476 -4.46 0.60 -20.26
C THR A 476 -3.57 1.82 -20.20
N PHE A 477 -3.59 2.63 -21.26
CA PHE A 477 -3.10 4.00 -21.21
C PHE A 477 -4.06 4.96 -21.92
N VAL A 478 -4.11 6.18 -21.42
CA VAL A 478 -4.98 7.26 -21.92
C VAL A 478 -4.12 8.50 -22.13
N VAL A 479 -4.36 9.23 -23.21
CA VAL A 479 -3.60 10.42 -23.59
C VAL A 479 -4.51 11.59 -23.89
N TRP A 480 -4.18 12.77 -23.36
CA TRP A 480 -4.82 14.04 -23.68
C TRP A 480 -3.83 15.01 -24.34
N GLU A 481 -4.34 15.94 -25.13
CA GLU A 481 -3.60 17.13 -25.51
C GLU A 481 -3.71 18.15 -24.37
N GLY A 482 -2.63 18.29 -23.58
CA GLY A 482 -2.60 19.02 -22.31
C GLY A 482 -3.23 18.28 -21.12
N ILE A 483 -3.00 18.77 -19.91
CA ILE A 483 -3.74 18.31 -18.72
C ILE A 483 -5.22 18.67 -18.90
N PRO A 484 -6.18 17.75 -18.65
CA PRO A 484 -7.59 17.98 -18.91
C PRO A 484 -8.21 18.95 -17.88
N THR A 485 -8.09 20.24 -18.13
CA THR A 485 -8.55 21.35 -17.25
C THR A 485 -9.97 21.81 -17.51
N SER A 486 -10.74 21.11 -18.36
CA SER A 486 -12.14 21.40 -18.67
C SER A 486 -12.98 20.14 -18.60
N THR A 487 -14.24 20.26 -18.17
CA THR A 487 -15.21 19.15 -18.21
C THR A 487 -15.52 18.68 -19.63
N THR A 488 -15.17 19.46 -20.64
CA THR A 488 -15.31 19.13 -22.06
C THR A 488 -14.04 18.54 -22.68
N SER A 489 -12.96 18.40 -21.92
CA SER A 489 -11.72 17.77 -22.42
C SER A 489 -11.99 16.31 -22.77
N VAL A 490 -11.50 15.86 -23.93
CA VAL A 490 -11.65 14.48 -24.39
C VAL A 490 -10.26 13.91 -24.63
N PRO A 491 -9.98 12.69 -24.18
CA PRO A 491 -8.72 12.02 -24.53
C PRO A 491 -8.57 11.88 -26.03
N ILE A 492 -7.38 11.99 -26.54
CA ILE A 492 -7.06 11.72 -27.95
C ILE A 492 -6.75 10.25 -28.20
N LEU A 493 -6.36 9.51 -27.15
CA LEU A 493 -6.15 8.06 -27.19
C LEU A 493 -6.67 7.44 -25.89
N ASN A 494 -7.31 6.27 -26.02
CA ASN A 494 -7.63 5.35 -24.93
C ASN A 494 -7.36 3.93 -25.45
N ILE A 495 -6.26 3.35 -25.04
CA ILE A 495 -5.77 2.07 -25.55
C ILE A 495 -5.77 1.04 -24.41
N LYS A 496 -6.50 -0.05 -24.60
CA LYS A 496 -6.65 -1.14 -23.63
C LYS A 496 -6.23 -2.47 -24.23
N ASP A 497 -5.56 -3.29 -23.44
CA ASP A 497 -5.13 -4.68 -23.66
C ASP A 497 -4.10 -4.89 -24.78
N SER A 498 -4.12 -4.13 -25.86
CA SER A 498 -3.22 -4.33 -26.99
C SER A 498 -3.09 -3.10 -27.88
N ILE A 499 -1.97 -2.97 -28.60
CA ILE A 499 -1.74 -1.99 -29.66
C ILE A 499 -0.83 -2.60 -30.72
N GLY A 500 -1.18 -2.41 -32.01
CA GLY A 500 -0.43 -2.99 -33.12
C GLY A 500 -0.28 -4.51 -32.96
N ASN A 501 0.94 -4.97 -32.95
CA ASN A 501 1.31 -6.38 -32.78
C ASN A 501 1.63 -6.76 -31.31
N ILE A 502 1.34 -5.88 -30.34
CA ILE A 502 1.65 -6.08 -28.92
C ILE A 502 0.37 -6.37 -28.17
N THR A 503 0.40 -7.40 -27.31
CA THR A 503 -0.56 -7.62 -26.24
C THR A 503 0.11 -7.27 -24.92
N PHE A 504 -0.49 -6.34 -24.16
CA PHE A 504 0.05 -5.92 -22.89
C PHE A 504 -0.06 -7.02 -21.84
N ASN A 505 1.01 -7.18 -21.08
CA ASN A 505 1.03 -8.15 -20.02
C ASN A 505 0.46 -7.55 -18.74
N MET A 506 1.15 -6.59 -18.08
CA MET A 506 0.67 -5.95 -16.86
C MET A 506 1.57 -4.77 -16.44
N HIS A 507 1.01 -3.85 -15.64
CA HIS A 507 1.75 -2.74 -15.04
C HIS A 507 2.39 -1.79 -16.06
N LEU A 508 1.52 -1.19 -16.89
CA LEU A 508 2.01 -0.19 -17.85
C LEU A 508 2.47 1.07 -17.14
N ARG A 509 3.56 1.63 -17.63
CA ARG A 509 4.09 2.94 -17.24
C ARG A 509 4.36 3.76 -18.49
N VAL A 510 4.18 5.07 -18.38
CA VAL A 510 4.32 5.99 -19.52
C VAL A 510 5.44 6.98 -19.28
N ALA A 511 6.13 7.34 -20.35
CA ALA A 511 6.99 8.51 -20.42
C ALA A 511 6.79 9.23 -21.75
N VAL A 512 7.01 10.54 -21.75
CA VAL A 512 6.82 11.41 -22.92
C VAL A 512 7.95 12.44 -22.96
N ASP A 513 8.59 12.60 -24.12
CA ASP A 513 9.53 13.69 -24.35
C ASP A 513 9.16 14.50 -25.64
N ASP A 514 10.08 15.25 -26.17
CA ASP A 514 9.84 16.08 -27.35
C ASP A 514 9.74 15.29 -28.67
N LYS A 515 10.20 14.06 -28.66
CA LYS A 515 10.31 13.20 -29.86
C LYS A 515 9.57 11.88 -29.75
N TYR A 516 9.55 11.27 -28.56
CA TYR A 516 9.08 9.90 -28.36
C TYR A 516 7.96 9.79 -27.33
N PHE A 517 7.10 8.82 -27.57
CA PHE A 517 6.13 8.28 -26.61
C PHE A 517 6.58 6.89 -26.19
N TYR A 518 6.62 6.63 -24.88
CA TYR A 518 7.14 5.39 -24.31
C TYR A 518 6.10 4.70 -23.47
N ILE A 519 6.00 3.37 -23.60
CA ILE A 519 5.25 2.50 -22.71
C ILE A 519 6.18 1.40 -22.20
N LEU A 520 6.41 1.37 -20.89
CA LEU A 520 6.99 0.22 -20.22
C LEU A 520 5.87 -0.77 -19.88
N ASP A 521 6.00 -1.99 -20.34
CA ASP A 521 5.22 -3.14 -19.88
C ASP A 521 6.07 -3.92 -18.87
N GLY A 522 5.80 -3.73 -17.57
CA GLY A 522 6.58 -4.32 -16.50
C GLY A 522 6.52 -5.85 -16.51
N GLY A 523 5.38 -6.42 -16.85
CA GLY A 523 5.22 -7.87 -16.95
C GLY A 523 5.94 -8.48 -18.12
N ALA A 524 6.03 -7.77 -19.25
CA ALA A 524 6.79 -8.19 -20.42
C ALA A 524 8.28 -7.82 -20.32
N LYS A 525 8.68 -6.96 -19.39
CA LYS A 525 10.02 -6.39 -19.26
C LYS A 525 10.49 -5.70 -20.53
N LYS A 526 9.59 -4.92 -21.15
CA LYS A 526 9.81 -4.24 -22.43
C LYS A 526 9.43 -2.77 -22.33
N ILE A 527 10.22 -1.93 -23.00
CA ILE A 527 9.84 -0.55 -23.29
C ILE A 527 9.52 -0.45 -24.76
N TYR A 528 8.28 -0.13 -25.08
CA TYR A 528 7.81 0.14 -26.43
C TYR A 528 7.87 1.63 -26.72
N ILE A 529 8.37 2.02 -27.87
CA ILE A 529 8.70 3.40 -28.21
C ILE A 529 8.12 3.75 -29.57
N TRP A 530 7.37 4.83 -29.64
CA TRP A 530 6.86 5.42 -30.88
C TRP A 530 7.54 6.77 -31.15
N VAL A 531 7.86 7.03 -32.40
CA VAL A 531 8.26 8.36 -32.89
C VAL A 531 7.00 9.22 -33.05
N GLY A 532 6.77 10.13 -32.12
CA GLY A 532 5.48 10.80 -31.98
C GLY A 532 4.48 9.97 -31.17
N LEU A 533 3.21 10.35 -31.22
CA LEU A 533 2.14 9.56 -30.60
C LEU A 533 1.70 8.42 -31.51
N PRO A 534 1.28 7.29 -30.91
CA PRO A 534 0.55 6.27 -31.66
C PRO A 534 -0.67 6.88 -32.36
N THR A 535 -0.92 6.49 -33.61
CA THR A 535 -2.03 6.98 -34.42
C THR A 535 -3.36 6.30 -34.10
N GLY A 536 -3.33 5.22 -33.32
CA GLY A 536 -4.47 4.43 -32.90
C GLY A 536 -4.10 3.00 -32.52
N LYS A 537 -5.13 2.19 -32.26
CA LYS A 537 -4.95 0.82 -31.74
C LYS A 537 -4.17 -0.13 -32.68
N THR A 538 -4.05 0.19 -33.96
CA THR A 538 -3.34 -0.65 -34.95
C THR A 538 -1.87 -0.29 -35.12
N ASP A 539 -1.40 0.75 -34.46
CA ASP A 539 -0.05 1.28 -34.63
C ASP A 539 0.97 0.51 -33.79
N SER A 540 2.01 -0.01 -34.44
CA SER A 540 3.07 -0.76 -33.75
C SER A 540 4.22 0.16 -33.35
N PRO A 541 4.97 -0.14 -32.27
CA PRO A 541 6.12 0.68 -31.87
C PRO A 541 7.23 0.63 -32.93
N ASP A 542 7.90 1.76 -33.08
CA ASP A 542 9.09 1.89 -33.93
C ASP A 542 10.30 1.16 -33.33
N PHE A 543 10.42 1.17 -32.01
CA PHE A 543 11.53 0.55 -31.29
C PHE A 543 11.02 -0.25 -30.08
N THR A 544 11.84 -1.22 -29.66
CA THR A 544 11.61 -1.98 -28.44
C THR A 544 12.93 -2.18 -27.69
N LEU A 545 12.96 -1.84 -26.41
CA LEU A 545 14.07 -2.12 -25.51
C LEU A 545 13.68 -3.21 -24.50
N THR A 546 14.69 -3.86 -23.91
CA THR A 546 14.50 -4.79 -22.79
C THR A 546 14.89 -4.09 -21.50
N ALA A 547 13.96 -4.05 -20.53
CA ALA A 547 14.20 -3.43 -19.24
C ALA A 547 13.36 -4.11 -18.14
N ASP A 548 14.02 -4.70 -17.15
CA ASP A 548 13.37 -5.13 -15.91
C ASP A 548 13.27 -3.94 -14.98
N ALA A 549 12.21 -3.16 -15.12
CA ALA A 549 12.04 -1.89 -14.43
C ALA A 549 10.60 -1.69 -13.95
N ASN A 550 10.43 -0.84 -12.96
CA ASN A 550 9.13 -0.48 -12.40
C ASN A 550 8.61 0.87 -12.93
N ARG A 551 9.48 1.78 -13.31
CA ARG A 551 9.13 3.10 -13.83
C ARG A 551 10.15 3.59 -14.85
N ILE A 552 9.67 4.41 -15.77
CA ILE A 552 10.48 5.09 -16.78
C ILE A 552 10.17 6.59 -16.76
N ARG A 553 11.17 7.41 -17.11
CA ARG A 553 11.06 8.85 -17.36
C ARG A 553 12.02 9.25 -18.49
N SER A 554 11.63 10.27 -19.25
CA SER A 554 12.52 10.87 -20.27
C SER A 554 12.47 12.40 -20.20
N ASP A 555 13.62 13.05 -20.32
CA ASP A 555 13.73 14.51 -20.47
C ASP A 555 14.14 14.91 -21.90
N GLY A 556 14.07 13.96 -22.86
CA GLY A 556 14.50 14.15 -24.25
C GLY A 556 16.01 13.97 -24.44
N LYS A 557 16.81 14.01 -23.37
CA LYS A 557 18.25 13.73 -23.41
C LYS A 557 18.56 12.33 -22.89
N TYR A 558 17.97 11.96 -21.78
CA TYR A 558 18.11 10.65 -21.15
C TYR A 558 16.74 9.99 -20.95
N LEU A 559 16.67 8.70 -21.28
CA LEU A 559 15.63 7.80 -20.84
C LEU A 559 16.20 7.05 -19.62
N VAL A 560 15.53 7.15 -18.49
CA VAL A 560 15.92 6.45 -17.25
C VAL A 560 14.85 5.45 -16.82
N ALA A 561 15.28 4.33 -16.26
CA ALA A 561 14.39 3.27 -15.79
C ALA A 561 14.83 2.77 -14.40
N ALA A 562 13.93 2.82 -13.43
CA ALA A 562 14.18 2.36 -12.07
C ALA A 562 13.93 0.85 -11.95
N SER A 563 14.96 0.09 -11.57
CA SER A 563 14.93 -1.35 -11.35
C SER A 563 14.96 -1.66 -9.85
N LEU A 564 13.94 -2.37 -9.35
CA LEU A 564 13.69 -2.56 -7.92
C LEU A 564 14.44 -3.72 -7.28
N TYR A 565 14.54 -4.85 -7.99
CA TYR A 565 14.95 -6.13 -7.43
C TYR A 565 16.27 -6.61 -8.03
N ASN A 566 16.88 -7.61 -7.42
CA ASN A 566 18.11 -8.23 -7.93
C ASN A 566 19.25 -7.24 -8.19
N SER A 567 19.70 -6.54 -7.15
CA SER A 567 20.63 -5.42 -7.21
C SER A 567 19.98 -4.14 -7.73
N PRO A 568 19.27 -3.38 -6.86
CA PRO A 568 18.58 -2.15 -7.26
C PRO A 568 19.51 -1.16 -7.99
N HIS A 569 19.05 -0.60 -9.11
CA HIS A 569 19.84 0.32 -9.93
C HIS A 569 18.94 1.14 -10.86
N ILE A 570 19.50 2.18 -11.46
CA ILE A 570 18.83 2.95 -12.51
C ILE A 570 19.52 2.66 -13.84
N LEU A 571 18.77 2.19 -14.82
CA LEU A 571 19.22 2.05 -16.20
C LEU A 571 19.13 3.41 -16.89
N VAL A 572 20.10 3.72 -17.75
CA VAL A 572 20.19 5.00 -18.47
C VAL A 572 20.46 4.75 -19.94
N TRP A 573 19.63 5.31 -20.82
CA TRP A 573 19.88 5.38 -22.26
C TRP A 573 20.04 6.84 -22.69
N SER A 574 20.95 7.11 -23.62
CA SER A 574 20.96 8.37 -24.36
C SER A 574 19.86 8.34 -25.40
N VAL A 575 18.92 9.28 -25.34
CA VAL A 575 17.79 9.35 -26.28
C VAL A 575 18.28 9.49 -27.73
N SER A 576 19.40 10.18 -27.97
CA SER A 576 19.96 10.36 -29.30
C SER A 576 20.44 9.07 -29.99
N THR A 577 20.63 7.99 -29.23
CA THR A 577 21.14 6.70 -29.73
C THR A 577 20.12 5.57 -29.65
N LEU A 578 18.85 5.88 -29.37
CA LEU A 578 17.79 4.88 -29.25
C LEU A 578 17.53 4.18 -30.59
N GLN A 579 17.49 2.86 -30.53
CA GLN A 579 17.08 1.95 -31.59
C GLN A 579 16.60 0.63 -30.98
N SER A 580 15.95 -0.22 -31.77
CA SER A 580 15.49 -1.51 -31.26
C SER A 580 16.64 -2.35 -30.69
N GLY A 581 16.46 -2.87 -29.50
CA GLY A 581 17.45 -3.68 -28.79
C GLY A 581 18.67 -2.92 -28.28
N ALA A 582 18.62 -1.57 -28.24
CA ALA A 582 19.73 -0.79 -27.69
C ALA A 582 19.93 -1.12 -26.20
N GLU A 583 21.15 -1.49 -25.85
CA GLU A 583 21.56 -1.64 -24.46
C GLU A 583 21.62 -0.28 -23.74
N PRO A 584 21.44 -0.25 -22.41
CA PRO A 584 21.63 0.97 -21.65
C PRO A 584 23.02 1.57 -21.88
N THR A 585 23.09 2.88 -22.07
CA THR A 585 24.36 3.64 -22.16
C THR A 585 25.16 3.51 -20.86
N GLY A 586 24.45 3.36 -19.74
CA GLY A 586 25.05 3.13 -18.44
C GLY A 586 24.03 2.73 -17.40
N LYS A 587 24.52 2.52 -16.18
CA LYS A 587 23.69 2.19 -15.03
C LYS A 587 24.22 2.88 -13.78
N VAL A 588 23.33 3.40 -12.98
CA VAL A 588 23.66 3.95 -11.65
C VAL A 588 23.47 2.84 -10.62
N ALA A 589 24.58 2.33 -10.10
CA ALA A 589 24.64 1.29 -9.10
C ALA A 589 25.15 1.90 -7.79
N TYR A 590 24.25 2.50 -7.03
CA TYR A 590 24.50 3.00 -5.69
C TYR A 590 23.80 2.13 -4.66
N THR A 591 24.15 2.25 -3.38
CA THR A 591 23.42 1.54 -2.32
C THR A 591 22.04 2.13 -2.16
N MET A 592 21.06 1.46 -2.74
CA MET A 592 19.65 1.83 -2.73
C MET A 592 18.80 0.61 -2.30
N ASN A 593 17.60 0.89 -1.79
CA ASN A 593 16.64 -0.16 -1.45
C ASN A 593 15.27 0.18 -2.07
N LEU A 594 14.85 -0.64 -3.05
CA LEU A 594 13.61 -0.47 -3.82
C LEU A 594 13.46 0.92 -4.47
N PRO A 595 14.38 1.40 -5.31
CA PRO A 595 14.21 2.68 -5.99
C PRO A 595 12.98 2.63 -6.91
N GLN A 596 11.90 3.35 -6.54
CA GLN A 596 10.62 3.27 -7.26
C GLN A 596 10.55 4.20 -8.47
N ASP A 597 11.23 5.35 -8.42
CA ASP A 597 11.22 6.32 -9.51
C ASP A 597 12.59 6.98 -9.65
N ALA A 598 12.91 7.39 -10.86
CA ALA A 598 14.07 8.22 -11.18
C ALA A 598 13.67 9.22 -12.27
N ILE A 599 14.12 10.45 -12.14
CA ILE A 599 13.85 11.51 -13.10
C ILE A 599 15.13 12.31 -13.37
N THR A 600 15.34 12.68 -14.62
CA THR A 600 16.42 13.60 -15.02
C THR A 600 15.87 15.00 -15.28
N SER A 601 16.73 15.98 -15.12
CA SER A 601 16.52 17.35 -15.55
C SER A 601 17.87 17.86 -16.09
N GLY A 602 18.08 17.75 -17.40
CA GLY A 602 19.37 17.98 -18.02
C GLY A 602 20.43 16.97 -17.56
N GLU A 603 21.45 17.43 -16.84
CA GLU A 603 22.49 16.55 -16.25
C GLU A 603 22.13 16.06 -14.85
N ALA A 604 21.16 16.67 -14.20
CA ALA A 604 20.77 16.27 -12.85
C ALA A 604 19.95 14.99 -12.86
N LEU A 605 20.20 14.12 -11.86
CA LEU A 605 19.45 12.89 -11.61
C LEU A 605 18.89 12.93 -10.18
N TYR A 606 17.60 12.62 -10.05
CA TYR A 606 16.91 12.42 -8.79
C TYR A 606 16.39 10.98 -8.73
N VAL A 607 16.54 10.31 -7.59
CA VAL A 607 16.10 8.93 -7.39
C VAL A 607 15.31 8.80 -6.10
N ALA A 608 14.09 8.31 -6.18
CA ALA A 608 13.28 7.93 -5.02
C ALA A 608 13.76 6.59 -4.47
N ASP A 609 14.58 6.65 -3.43
CA ASP A 609 15.13 5.47 -2.72
C ASP A 609 14.15 5.07 -1.60
N THR A 610 13.10 4.36 -2.03
CA THR A 610 11.84 4.19 -1.33
C THR A 610 11.99 3.57 0.05
N SER A 611 12.64 2.41 0.18
CA SER A 611 12.78 1.72 1.46
C SER A 611 13.83 2.34 2.38
N PHE A 612 14.64 3.25 1.87
CA PHE A 612 15.50 4.11 2.70
C PHE A 612 14.89 5.48 2.96
N HIS A 613 13.62 5.69 2.59
CA HIS A 613 12.83 6.88 2.94
C HIS A 613 13.49 8.20 2.54
N ARG A 614 14.15 8.24 1.38
CA ARG A 614 14.91 9.39 0.93
C ARG A 614 14.82 9.60 -0.58
N VAL A 615 15.13 10.79 -1.03
CA VAL A 615 15.41 11.08 -2.44
C VAL A 615 16.88 11.45 -2.56
N LEU A 616 17.59 10.75 -3.43
CA LEU A 616 18.99 10.98 -3.76
C LEU A 616 19.09 11.97 -4.94
N TYR A 617 20.12 12.80 -4.93
CA TYR A 617 20.39 13.77 -5.97
C TYR A 617 21.84 13.74 -6.44
N TRP A 618 22.03 13.68 -7.74
CA TRP A 618 23.31 13.89 -8.42
C TRP A 618 23.17 15.08 -9.38
N SER A 619 24.10 16.03 -9.33
CA SER A 619 24.18 17.13 -10.28
C SER A 619 24.67 16.68 -11.66
N SER A 620 25.26 15.49 -11.76
CA SER A 620 25.74 14.89 -13.00
C SER A 620 25.39 13.40 -13.06
N ILE A 621 24.51 13.04 -13.99
CA ILE A 621 24.16 11.63 -14.28
C ILE A 621 25.41 10.82 -14.73
N THR A 622 26.35 11.45 -15.43
CA THR A 622 27.61 10.82 -15.82
C THR A 622 28.46 10.45 -14.61
N SER A 623 28.53 11.34 -13.60
CA SER A 623 29.17 11.02 -12.32
C SER A 623 28.47 9.87 -11.62
N ALA A 624 27.14 9.87 -11.57
CA ALA A 624 26.34 8.79 -11.00
C ALA A 624 26.61 7.43 -11.67
N MET A 625 26.63 7.38 -13.00
CA MET A 625 26.96 6.17 -13.78
C MET A 625 28.40 5.68 -13.54
N SER A 626 29.31 6.59 -13.21
CA SER A 626 30.71 6.26 -12.88
C SER A 626 30.92 5.84 -11.42
N GLY A 627 29.85 5.68 -10.65
CA GLY A 627 29.90 5.28 -9.24
C GLY A 627 30.10 6.43 -8.26
N GLY A 628 29.94 7.69 -8.71
CA GLY A 628 29.99 8.87 -7.83
C GLY A 628 28.88 8.84 -6.80
N ALA A 629 29.20 9.27 -5.57
CA ALA A 629 28.19 9.43 -4.52
C ALA A 629 27.19 10.54 -4.87
N PRO A 630 25.94 10.49 -4.36
CA PRO A 630 25.00 11.58 -4.51
C PRO A 630 25.53 12.87 -3.87
N ASP A 631 25.29 14.01 -4.53
CA ASP A 631 25.69 15.31 -4.03
C ASP A 631 24.83 15.77 -2.85
N ALA A 632 23.57 15.31 -2.82
CA ALA A 632 22.63 15.64 -1.76
C ALA A 632 21.53 14.58 -1.63
N PHE A 633 20.82 14.62 -0.51
CA PHE A 633 19.61 13.83 -0.28
C PHE A 633 18.61 14.60 0.58
N VAL A 634 17.34 14.28 0.46
CA VAL A 634 16.26 14.73 1.37
C VAL A 634 15.48 13.54 1.87
N GLY A 635 14.84 13.70 3.02
CA GLY A 635 14.04 12.68 3.69
C GLY A 635 14.70 12.15 4.96
N THR A 636 14.28 10.95 5.36
CA THR A 636 14.72 10.30 6.60
C THR A 636 16.10 9.69 6.42
N GLY A 637 16.96 9.93 7.38
CA GLY A 637 18.25 9.25 7.46
C GLY A 637 19.29 9.67 6.42
N SER A 638 20.51 9.77 6.88
CA SER A 638 21.67 10.05 6.03
C SER A 638 22.37 8.79 5.54
N SER A 639 22.04 7.63 6.11
CA SER A 639 22.69 6.35 5.82
C SER A 639 21.72 5.33 5.24
N ALA A 640 22.25 4.41 4.42
CA ALA A 640 21.50 3.31 3.85
C ALA A 640 20.95 2.30 4.89
N SER A 641 21.38 2.40 6.13
CA SER A 641 20.91 1.54 7.23
C SER A 641 19.70 2.09 7.97
N ASP A 642 19.33 3.36 7.72
CA ASP A 642 18.15 3.94 8.36
C ASP A 642 16.90 3.56 7.56
N GLN A 643 16.14 2.62 8.09
CA GLN A 643 14.90 2.09 7.48
C GLN A 643 13.64 2.54 8.21
N ARG A 644 13.73 3.52 9.10
CA ARG A 644 12.57 3.99 9.87
C ARG A 644 11.76 4.98 9.04
N PRO A 645 10.47 4.70 8.81
CA PRO A 645 9.61 5.64 8.13
C PRO A 645 9.33 6.87 9.00
N GLY A 646 9.63 8.05 8.45
CA GLY A 646 9.30 9.32 9.08
C GLY A 646 7.79 9.63 9.01
N GLN A 647 7.30 10.35 10.01
CA GLN A 647 5.90 10.81 10.10
C GLN A 647 5.79 12.33 10.23
N SER A 648 6.91 13.02 10.36
CA SER A 648 6.93 14.48 10.48
C SER A 648 6.67 15.16 9.13
N THR A 649 6.43 16.47 9.16
CA THR A 649 6.32 17.30 7.95
C THR A 649 7.64 17.49 7.22
N THR A 650 8.74 16.99 7.75
CA THR A 650 10.09 17.13 7.18
C THR A 650 10.70 15.81 6.75
N GLU A 651 10.12 14.69 7.14
CA GLU A 651 10.63 13.35 6.85
C GLU A 651 9.77 12.67 5.79
N LEU A 652 10.43 12.02 4.84
CA LEU A 652 9.78 11.22 3.82
C LEU A 652 9.51 9.81 4.32
N ARG A 653 8.40 9.25 3.83
CA ARG A 653 8.00 7.86 4.09
C ARG A 653 7.64 7.19 2.76
N TRP A 654 8.44 6.24 2.32
CA TRP A 654 8.23 5.53 1.07
C TRP A 654 8.05 6.46 -0.14
N PRO A 655 9.00 7.41 -0.42
CA PRO A 655 8.95 8.22 -1.62
C PRO A 655 8.97 7.29 -2.84
N ALA A 656 8.03 7.46 -3.75
CA ALA A 656 7.81 6.52 -4.86
C ALA A 656 7.51 7.19 -6.19
N SER A 657 7.27 8.48 -6.22
CA SER A 657 7.12 9.25 -7.45
C SER A 657 7.84 10.58 -7.35
N LEU A 658 8.44 10.99 -8.45
CA LEU A 658 9.19 12.23 -8.57
C LEU A 658 8.66 13.06 -9.74
N TRP A 659 8.69 14.38 -9.57
CA TRP A 659 8.45 15.32 -10.64
C TRP A 659 9.31 16.57 -10.44
N VAL A 660 9.95 17.03 -11.49
CA VAL A 660 10.82 18.22 -11.44
C VAL A 660 10.38 19.21 -12.50
N GLU A 661 9.94 20.39 -12.07
CA GLU A 661 9.59 21.47 -12.98
C GLU A 661 9.63 22.83 -12.29
N ASN A 662 9.96 23.88 -13.03
CA ASN A 662 9.90 25.26 -12.59
C ASN A 662 10.64 25.57 -11.27
N GLY A 663 11.77 24.89 -11.04
CA GLY A 663 12.58 25.05 -9.83
C GLY A 663 12.03 24.35 -8.60
N TYR A 664 11.15 23.38 -8.77
CA TYR A 664 10.61 22.55 -7.70
C TYR A 664 10.80 21.07 -7.97
N LEU A 665 11.07 20.33 -6.90
CA LEU A 665 10.98 18.87 -6.86
C LEU A 665 9.71 18.50 -6.08
N TRP A 666 8.85 17.71 -6.71
CA TRP A 666 7.69 17.08 -6.10
C TRP A 666 7.99 15.62 -5.80
N VAL A 667 7.62 15.19 -4.61
CA VAL A 667 7.84 13.82 -4.14
C VAL A 667 6.52 13.26 -3.64
N GLY A 668 6.01 12.24 -4.32
CA GLY A 668 4.83 11.49 -3.90
C GLY A 668 5.23 10.28 -3.06
N GLU A 669 4.59 10.12 -1.92
CA GLU A 669 4.78 8.98 -1.01
C GLU A 669 3.76 7.88 -1.29
N ARG A 670 4.22 6.64 -1.24
CA ARG A 670 3.41 5.45 -1.50
C ARG A 670 3.01 4.74 -0.22
N LYS A 671 1.95 3.96 -0.32
CA LYS A 671 1.51 2.90 0.60
C LYS A 671 1.04 3.43 1.96
N PHE A 672 1.84 4.10 2.74
CA PHE A 672 1.51 4.50 4.11
C PHE A 672 1.59 6.01 4.35
N GLY A 673 2.27 6.73 3.48
CA GLY A 673 2.40 8.17 3.56
C GLY A 673 1.23 8.88 2.86
N HIS A 674 0.96 8.47 1.63
CA HIS A 674 -0.06 9.08 0.75
C HIS A 674 0.05 10.60 0.69
N ARG A 675 1.26 11.14 0.83
CA ARG A 675 1.55 12.57 0.87
C ARG A 675 2.28 13.00 -0.37
N ILE A 676 2.22 14.29 -0.65
CA ILE A 676 3.01 14.92 -1.69
C ILE A 676 3.78 16.06 -1.04
N PHE A 677 5.09 16.00 -1.11
CA PHE A 677 5.98 17.07 -0.69
C PHE A 677 6.49 17.84 -1.88
N ARG A 678 6.65 19.16 -1.69
CA ARG A 678 7.31 20.03 -2.63
C ARG A 678 8.58 20.61 -2.00
N TYR A 679 9.68 20.44 -2.67
CA TYR A 679 10.97 21.03 -2.29
C TYR A 679 11.32 22.14 -3.26
N ASN A 680 11.79 23.28 -2.73
CA ASN A 680 12.34 24.34 -3.55
C ASN A 680 13.78 23.97 -3.93
N LEU A 681 14.09 24.00 -5.20
CA LEU A 681 15.44 23.79 -5.71
C LEU A 681 16.19 25.14 -5.62
N GLY A 682 17.08 25.26 -4.64
CA GLY A 682 17.82 26.48 -4.33
C GLY A 682 18.94 26.85 -5.30
#